data_dccc145e8b113ba09db0d5fb69df08da
#
_entry.id   dccc145e8b113ba09db0d5fb69df08da
#
_cell.length_a   1.000
_cell.length_b   1.000
_cell.length_c   1.000
_cell.angle_alpha   90.00
_cell.angle_beta   90.00
_cell.angle_gamma   90.00
#
_symmetry.space_group_name_H-M   'P 1'
#
loop_
_entity.id
_entity.type
_entity.pdbx_description
1 polymer ?
#
loop_
_entity_poly.entity_id
_entity_poly.type
_entity_poly.pdbx_seq_one_letter_code
_entity_poly.pdbx_strand_id
1 'polypeptide(L)'
;MILTTEQAQALEEMKSFVAAPEENIFILKGYAGTGKTTLLSVLLDYLDSQRISYDLMAPTGRAAKVMRDKLKRGASTIHSRIYKYVEAIKVKDEQKDTYHRLYYTVDEARYGSVIIVDEGSMVSIKKQLDEIYVMGSGSLLEDILTYADVQNHRAKIIFVGDPAQLPPVGENEPIALLRETFESRGLRIKESWLREVVRQVSGSLILANATQMRRFIEEGHGVVMTEYDDHSFQRVEALDLLSCYFRLFPKNNLDNGPIIAYSNRSCLELNQTIRKRYFPNHPNVTDGDKLLVVKNNQLHNLVNGDFVEVVWASPTTESYTIPLKEGNVTLTFRDLQIKTDEGVHKVKILDNLLSSPQASISSSEGNALFEKARRDAYFHLRKAKGPKAPISEDEYQRFMRADEYFNALHCKYGYAVTCHKSQGGEWDTVLVDYEGRNQISVDAMRWAYTATTRARRHCIVTNPPRISESACYKGVQATNALSKPPTLPPGSTSQKSGGDDDLDLDILLQGRTTAPLPEVQGMFATLSRALAQIGYEIISTKAMQYQERYTIRSKEGGGPVEISGFYNKQGAFRQGFKITAGVVSPEQRAILDPLLASPEHSVAPTPQQEQVVYTPSSTAYELAYGIVSRASERSSISIRAVQEYPAQYYVRYYLATAESLDAYLDCFCNAKGYLTKIIPYLYGSDSSGRFDLFLSEIKGTL
;
A
#
# COMPACT_ATOMS: atom_id res chain seq x y z
N MET A 1 -23.22 -3.77 31.35
CA MET A 1 -22.54 -4.35 30.17
C MET A 1 -21.56 -5.38 30.71
N ILE A 2 -21.52 -6.59 30.15
CA ILE A 2 -20.59 -7.64 30.59
C ILE A 2 -19.39 -7.61 29.63
N LEU A 3 -18.20 -7.32 30.16
CA LEU A 3 -16.94 -7.37 29.41
C LEU A 3 -16.43 -8.81 29.34
N THR A 4 -15.74 -9.17 28.27
CA THR A 4 -14.99 -10.43 28.21
C THR A 4 -13.77 -10.36 29.13
N THR A 5 -13.13 -11.51 29.37
CA THR A 5 -11.93 -11.57 30.22
C THR A 5 -10.81 -10.68 29.66
N GLU A 6 -10.55 -10.73 28.35
CA GLU A 6 -9.55 -9.89 27.69
C GLU A 6 -9.90 -8.39 27.78
N GLN A 7 -11.18 -8.04 27.59
CA GLN A 7 -11.63 -6.66 27.73
C GLN A 7 -11.51 -6.15 29.17
N ALA A 8 -11.87 -6.96 30.17
CA ALA A 8 -11.74 -6.58 31.57
C ALA A 8 -10.28 -6.35 31.95
N GLN A 9 -9.39 -7.26 31.55
CA GLN A 9 -7.94 -7.10 31.77
C GLN A 9 -7.41 -5.84 31.09
N ALA A 10 -7.70 -5.61 29.82
CA ALA A 10 -7.26 -4.43 29.08
C ALA A 10 -7.78 -3.11 29.71
N LEU A 11 -8.99 -3.13 30.26
CA LEU A 11 -9.55 -1.99 31.01
C LEU A 11 -8.71 -1.66 32.26
N GLU A 12 -8.38 -2.66 33.06
CA GLU A 12 -7.56 -2.47 34.28
C GLU A 12 -6.13 -2.02 33.93
N GLU A 13 -5.55 -2.54 32.84
CA GLU A 13 -4.27 -2.11 32.33
C GLU A 13 -4.31 -0.63 31.88
N MET A 14 -5.38 -0.20 31.17
CA MET A 14 -5.57 1.20 30.79
C MET A 14 -5.79 2.11 32.01
N LYS A 15 -6.54 1.70 33.02
CA LYS A 15 -6.70 2.47 34.28
C LYS A 15 -5.35 2.62 35.00
N SER A 16 -4.58 1.51 35.10
CA SER A 16 -3.24 1.54 35.67
C SER A 16 -2.32 2.50 34.88
N PHE A 17 -2.37 2.44 33.55
CA PHE A 17 -1.63 3.37 32.67
C PHE A 17 -1.99 4.83 32.95
N VAL A 18 -3.28 5.15 33.06
CA VAL A 18 -3.73 6.52 33.34
C VAL A 18 -3.19 7.01 34.67
N ALA A 19 -3.14 6.16 35.68
CA ALA A 19 -2.66 6.51 37.03
C ALA A 19 -1.11 6.56 37.13
N ALA A 20 -0.36 5.82 36.28
CA ALA A 20 1.08 5.72 36.36
C ALA A 20 1.78 6.99 35.84
N PRO A 21 2.61 7.71 36.61
CA PRO A 21 3.14 9.00 36.18
C PRO A 21 4.16 8.90 35.04
N GLU A 22 4.84 7.78 34.92
CA GLU A 22 5.99 7.63 34.03
C GLU A 22 5.67 7.02 32.66
N GLU A 23 4.46 6.54 32.46
CA GLU A 23 4.03 5.94 31.21
C GLU A 23 3.47 6.99 30.26
N ASN A 24 3.92 6.96 29.01
CA ASN A 24 3.59 7.97 28.02
C ASN A 24 2.48 7.50 27.05
N ILE A 25 2.59 6.23 26.61
CA ILE A 25 1.78 5.70 25.52
C ILE A 25 1.18 4.35 25.90
N PHE A 26 -0.09 4.18 25.57
CA PHE A 26 -0.78 2.89 25.60
C PHE A 26 -1.23 2.51 24.20
N ILE A 27 -1.02 1.27 23.80
CA ILE A 27 -1.48 0.74 22.51
C ILE A 27 -2.52 -0.35 22.78
N LEU A 28 -3.78 -0.07 22.40
CA LEU A 28 -4.84 -1.07 22.42
C LEU A 28 -5.00 -1.67 21.02
N LYS A 29 -4.46 -2.85 20.83
CA LYS A 29 -4.61 -3.62 19.60
C LYS A 29 -5.85 -4.51 19.68
N GLY A 30 -6.63 -4.54 18.62
CA GLY A 30 -7.79 -5.44 18.58
C GLY A 30 -8.34 -5.58 17.17
N TYR A 31 -8.75 -6.78 16.83
CA TYR A 31 -9.27 -7.11 15.51
C TYR A 31 -10.69 -6.58 15.29
N ALA A 32 -11.19 -6.69 14.05
CA ALA A 32 -12.57 -6.35 13.76
C ALA A 32 -13.53 -7.21 14.61
N GLY A 33 -14.49 -6.57 15.26
CA GLY A 33 -15.49 -7.27 16.08
C GLY A 33 -15.08 -7.63 17.51
N THR A 34 -13.88 -7.26 17.98
CA THR A 34 -13.41 -7.53 19.35
C THR A 34 -13.94 -6.55 20.40
N GLY A 35 -14.78 -5.60 20.03
CA GLY A 35 -15.43 -4.67 20.95
C GLY A 35 -14.57 -3.50 21.44
N LYS A 36 -13.56 -3.07 20.68
CA LYS A 36 -12.71 -1.90 21.01
C LYS A 36 -13.52 -0.67 21.42
N THR A 37 -14.52 -0.29 20.62
CA THR A 37 -15.38 0.88 20.89
C THR A 37 -16.19 0.71 22.18
N THR A 38 -16.64 -0.52 22.47
CA THR A 38 -17.34 -0.86 23.71
C THR A 38 -16.44 -0.66 24.92
N LEU A 39 -15.20 -1.14 24.83
CA LEU A 39 -14.21 -0.98 25.89
C LEU A 39 -13.84 0.47 26.11
N LEU A 40 -13.72 1.26 25.02
CA LEU A 40 -13.50 2.71 25.12
C LEU A 40 -14.65 3.41 25.84
N SER A 41 -15.92 3.03 25.60
CA SER A 41 -17.05 3.62 26.34
C SER A 41 -16.88 3.46 27.84
N VAL A 42 -16.50 2.27 28.31
CA VAL A 42 -16.30 1.99 29.74
C VAL A 42 -15.08 2.77 30.30
N LEU A 43 -14.02 2.88 29.52
CA LEU A 43 -12.86 3.71 29.90
C LEU A 43 -13.25 5.18 30.06
N LEU A 44 -14.06 5.71 29.14
CA LEU A 44 -14.53 7.11 29.21
C LEU A 44 -15.39 7.37 30.43
N ASP A 45 -16.29 6.45 30.77
CA ASP A 45 -17.09 6.53 32.00
C ASP A 45 -16.19 6.57 33.24
N TYR A 46 -15.09 5.80 33.26
CA TYR A 46 -14.09 5.86 34.30
C TYR A 46 -13.37 7.23 34.32
N LEU A 47 -12.90 7.75 33.18
CA LEU A 47 -12.21 9.06 33.12
C LEU A 47 -13.15 10.18 33.59
N ASP A 48 -14.42 10.16 33.18
CA ASP A 48 -15.45 11.10 33.64
C ASP A 48 -15.63 11.04 35.17
N SER A 49 -15.66 9.80 35.75
CA SER A 49 -15.78 9.60 37.20
C SER A 49 -14.59 10.14 37.98
N GLN A 50 -13.40 10.08 37.41
CA GLN A 50 -12.15 10.60 37.98
C GLN A 50 -11.92 12.07 37.64
N ARG A 51 -12.79 12.72 36.87
CA ARG A 51 -12.68 14.10 36.37
C ARG A 51 -11.39 14.33 35.56
N ILE A 52 -10.92 13.32 34.86
CA ILE A 52 -9.77 13.39 33.97
C ILE A 52 -10.27 13.89 32.61
N SER A 53 -9.69 14.97 32.13
CA SER A 53 -10.02 15.49 30.79
C SER A 53 -9.44 14.57 29.71
N TYR A 54 -10.14 14.47 28.58
CA TYR A 54 -9.69 13.67 27.45
C TYR A 54 -10.05 14.31 26.13
N ASP A 55 -9.31 13.95 25.07
CA ASP A 55 -9.58 14.28 23.69
C ASP A 55 -9.79 13.01 22.88
N LEU A 56 -10.96 12.88 22.25
CA LEU A 56 -11.27 11.77 21.35
C LEU A 56 -10.99 12.18 19.91
N MET A 57 -10.14 11.45 19.23
CA MET A 57 -9.71 11.76 17.88
C MET A 57 -9.71 10.54 16.97
N ALA A 58 -9.92 10.78 15.66
CA ALA A 58 -9.75 9.78 14.64
C ALA A 58 -9.06 10.38 13.38
N PRO A 59 -8.38 9.59 12.56
CA PRO A 59 -7.71 10.07 11.35
C PRO A 59 -8.67 10.64 10.31
N THR A 60 -9.89 10.10 10.22
CA THR A 60 -10.89 10.51 9.24
C THR A 60 -12.13 11.09 9.93
N GLY A 61 -12.83 11.98 9.23
CA GLY A 61 -14.04 12.55 9.73
C GLY A 61 -15.14 11.53 9.96
N ARG A 62 -15.26 10.54 9.06
CA ARG A 62 -16.23 9.45 9.20
C ARG A 62 -15.95 8.62 10.46
N ALA A 63 -14.70 8.26 10.73
CA ALA A 63 -14.34 7.53 11.94
C ALA A 63 -14.69 8.37 13.19
N ALA A 64 -14.39 9.68 13.18
CA ALA A 64 -14.77 10.58 14.26
C ALA A 64 -16.30 10.68 14.44
N LYS A 65 -17.08 10.70 13.35
CA LYS A 65 -18.55 10.69 13.40
C LYS A 65 -19.09 9.40 14.00
N VAL A 66 -18.61 8.24 13.51
CA VAL A 66 -18.98 6.92 14.05
C VAL A 66 -18.65 6.82 15.54
N MET A 67 -17.50 7.36 15.94
CA MET A 67 -17.09 7.42 17.35
C MET A 67 -18.04 8.26 18.18
N ARG A 68 -18.41 9.48 17.71
CA ARG A 68 -19.42 10.34 18.37
C ARG A 68 -20.75 9.61 18.55
N ASP A 69 -21.22 8.96 17.48
CA ASP A 69 -22.53 8.30 17.48
C ASP A 69 -22.58 7.10 18.42
N LYS A 70 -21.49 6.31 18.46
CA LYS A 70 -21.42 5.11 19.32
C LYS A 70 -21.13 5.44 20.78
N LEU A 71 -20.22 6.37 21.04
CA LEU A 71 -19.79 6.72 22.41
C LEU A 71 -20.66 7.79 23.06
N LYS A 72 -21.48 8.52 22.28
CA LYS A 72 -22.27 9.68 22.74
C LYS A 72 -21.39 10.73 23.44
N ARG A 73 -20.19 10.93 22.95
CA ARG A 73 -19.17 11.89 23.43
C ARG A 73 -18.65 12.70 22.24
N GLY A 74 -18.13 13.90 22.51
CA GLY A 74 -17.49 14.72 21.50
C GLY A 74 -16.23 14.05 20.96
N ALA A 75 -16.16 13.86 19.65
CA ALA A 75 -14.95 13.39 18.97
C ALA A 75 -14.67 14.25 17.74
N SER A 76 -13.42 14.38 17.35
CA SER A 76 -12.96 15.22 16.25
C SER A 76 -11.98 14.47 15.35
N THR A 77 -11.68 15.04 14.18
CA THR A 77 -10.51 14.54 13.44
C THR A 77 -9.24 15.00 14.13
N ILE A 78 -8.16 14.19 13.99
CA ILE A 78 -6.84 14.56 14.51
C ILE A 78 -6.47 15.95 14.00
N HIS A 79 -6.55 16.17 12.68
CA HIS A 79 -6.20 17.46 12.06
C HIS A 79 -6.97 18.66 12.64
N SER A 80 -8.28 18.53 12.86
CA SER A 80 -9.07 19.61 13.41
C SER A 80 -8.77 19.92 14.87
N ARG A 81 -8.19 18.95 15.60
CA ARG A 81 -7.92 19.10 17.04
C ARG A 81 -6.53 19.62 17.31
N ILE A 82 -5.53 19.16 16.56
CA ILE A 82 -4.12 19.44 16.88
C ILE A 82 -3.53 20.64 16.14
N TYR A 83 -4.14 21.11 15.04
CA TYR A 83 -3.57 22.20 14.25
C TYR A 83 -4.32 23.50 14.39
N LYS A 84 -3.56 24.59 14.54
CA LYS A 84 -4.03 25.97 14.52
C LYS A 84 -3.47 26.69 13.32
N TYR A 85 -4.34 27.40 12.59
CA TYR A 85 -3.91 28.32 11.54
C TYR A 85 -3.05 29.44 12.10
N VAL A 86 -1.94 29.76 11.43
CA VAL A 86 -1.04 30.84 11.80
C VAL A 86 -1.14 31.97 10.79
N GLU A 87 -0.74 31.71 9.55
CA GLU A 87 -0.65 32.74 8.50
C GLU A 87 -0.65 32.15 7.08
N ALA A 88 -0.84 33.03 6.09
CA ALA A 88 -0.65 32.70 4.69
C ALA A 88 0.60 33.43 4.17
N ILE A 89 1.62 32.67 3.82
CA ILE A 89 2.87 33.23 3.30
C ILE A 89 2.89 33.13 1.76
N LYS A 90 3.24 34.24 1.13
CA LYS A 90 3.45 34.31 -0.32
C LYS A 90 4.82 33.74 -0.67
N VAL A 91 4.81 32.58 -1.34
CA VAL A 91 6.03 31.91 -1.79
C VAL A 91 6.28 32.27 -3.26
N LYS A 92 7.46 32.79 -3.55
CA LYS A 92 7.94 33.00 -4.93
C LYS A 92 8.76 31.78 -5.31
N ASP A 93 8.36 31.10 -6.37
CA ASP A 93 9.11 30.02 -6.98
C ASP A 93 9.62 30.49 -8.35
N GLU A 94 10.87 30.22 -8.69
CA GLU A 94 11.45 30.65 -9.96
C GLU A 94 10.80 29.96 -11.16
N GLN A 95 10.26 28.76 -10.95
CA GLN A 95 9.63 27.93 -11.99
C GLN A 95 8.10 27.95 -11.93
N LYS A 96 7.51 28.24 -10.78
CA LYS A 96 6.06 28.31 -10.55
C LYS A 96 5.62 29.75 -10.28
N ASP A 97 4.34 30.00 -10.50
CA ASP A 97 3.76 31.28 -10.11
C ASP A 97 3.90 31.53 -8.61
N THR A 98 3.80 32.80 -8.22
CA THR A 98 3.69 33.13 -6.82
C THR A 98 2.45 32.47 -6.25
N TYR A 99 2.62 31.50 -5.38
CA TYR A 99 1.54 30.81 -4.68
C TYR A 99 1.59 31.12 -3.19
N HIS A 100 0.46 30.88 -2.50
CA HIS A 100 0.39 31.09 -1.07
C HIS A 100 0.41 29.75 -0.36
N ARG A 101 1.19 29.64 0.69
CA ARG A 101 1.17 28.53 1.64
C ARG A 101 0.44 28.93 2.90
N LEU A 102 -0.52 28.11 3.30
CA LEU A 102 -1.26 28.27 4.54
C LEU A 102 -0.53 27.47 5.64
N TYR A 103 0.03 28.18 6.59
CA TYR A 103 0.79 27.57 7.68
C TYR A 103 -0.09 27.30 8.87
N TYR A 104 0.04 26.09 9.39
CA TYR A 104 -0.61 25.62 10.60
C TYR A 104 0.45 25.13 11.58
N THR A 105 0.39 25.58 12.82
CA THR A 105 1.22 25.07 13.90
C THR A 105 0.47 23.99 14.69
N VAL A 106 1.23 23.15 15.37
CA VAL A 106 0.67 22.22 16.35
C VAL A 106 0.28 22.98 17.60
N ASP A 107 -0.96 22.75 18.09
CA ASP A 107 -1.45 23.24 19.37
C ASP A 107 -0.89 22.41 20.53
N GLU A 108 -1.30 22.71 21.74
CA GLU A 108 -0.91 21.98 22.94
C GLU A 108 -2.12 21.32 23.62
N ALA A 109 -1.97 20.08 24.05
CA ALA A 109 -2.96 19.38 24.84
C ALA A 109 -3.11 20.00 26.24
N ARG A 110 -4.26 19.78 26.86
CA ARG A 110 -4.47 20.15 28.27
C ARG A 110 -3.56 19.32 29.18
N TYR A 111 -2.97 19.96 30.15
CA TYR A 111 -2.13 19.28 31.13
C TYR A 111 -2.92 18.20 31.89
N GLY A 112 -2.35 17.02 32.04
CA GLY A 112 -2.99 15.88 32.71
C GLY A 112 -4.13 15.23 31.94
N SER A 113 -4.31 15.55 30.65
CA SER A 113 -5.35 14.93 29.82
C SER A 113 -4.91 13.62 29.21
N VAL A 114 -5.91 12.84 28.76
CA VAL A 114 -5.70 11.60 28.01
C VAL A 114 -6.16 11.80 26.56
N ILE A 115 -5.27 11.61 25.63
CA ILE A 115 -5.55 11.68 24.20
C ILE A 115 -5.85 10.27 23.71
N ILE A 116 -7.03 10.06 23.14
CA ILE A 116 -7.44 8.76 22.61
C ILE A 116 -7.58 8.88 21.09
N VAL A 117 -6.76 8.11 20.37
CA VAL A 117 -6.72 8.08 18.91
C VAL A 117 -7.25 6.73 18.45
N ASP A 118 -8.50 6.70 17.97
CA ASP A 118 -9.08 5.49 17.35
C ASP A 118 -8.66 5.39 15.88
N GLU A 119 -8.78 4.21 15.28
CA GLU A 119 -8.27 3.89 13.94
C GLU A 119 -6.78 4.25 13.79
N GLY A 120 -5.98 3.98 14.83
CA GLY A 120 -4.54 4.27 14.87
C GLY A 120 -3.74 3.61 13.75
N SER A 121 -4.27 2.56 13.11
CA SER A 121 -3.68 1.94 11.92
C SER A 121 -3.50 2.90 10.75
N MET A 122 -4.26 4.02 10.71
CA MET A 122 -4.20 5.02 9.65
C MET A 122 -3.31 6.22 9.97
N VAL A 123 -2.65 6.27 11.12
CA VAL A 123 -1.77 7.38 11.52
C VAL A 123 -0.41 7.21 10.87
N SER A 124 -0.05 8.15 9.98
CA SER A 124 1.18 8.12 9.20
C SER A 124 2.35 8.80 9.91
N ILE A 125 3.54 8.21 9.76
CA ILE A 125 4.81 8.85 10.13
C ILE A 125 5.45 9.58 8.94
N LYS A 126 5.05 9.25 7.72
CA LYS A 126 5.64 9.87 6.53
C LYS A 126 5.24 11.33 6.43
N LYS A 127 6.21 12.16 6.09
CA LYS A 127 5.95 13.58 5.83
C LYS A 127 5.10 13.72 4.58
N GLN A 128 3.93 14.31 4.76
CA GLN A 128 3.06 14.70 3.66
C GLN A 128 3.34 16.17 3.33
N LEU A 129 3.87 16.39 2.14
CA LEU A 129 4.12 17.74 1.63
C LEU A 129 2.93 18.12 0.74
N ASP A 130 2.05 18.96 1.28
CA ASP A 130 1.04 19.65 0.48
C ASP A 130 1.63 20.99 0.01
N GLU A 131 1.36 21.36 -1.25
CA GLU A 131 1.90 22.63 -1.79
C GLU A 131 1.23 23.84 -1.18
N ILE A 132 -0.03 23.72 -0.76
CA ILE A 132 -0.86 24.82 -0.23
C ILE A 132 -0.88 24.79 1.29
N TYR A 133 -1.03 23.62 1.91
CA TYR A 133 -1.18 23.46 3.34
C TYR A 133 0.11 22.93 3.97
N VAL A 134 0.74 23.73 4.82
CA VAL A 134 1.89 23.32 5.62
C VAL A 134 1.43 23.08 7.04
N MET A 135 1.31 21.83 7.44
CA MET A 135 0.78 21.42 8.75
C MET A 135 1.92 20.88 9.64
N GLY A 136 2.22 21.56 10.71
CA GLY A 136 3.20 21.15 11.72
C GLY A 136 4.53 20.70 11.09
N SER A 137 4.97 19.49 11.47
CA SER A 137 6.18 18.85 10.91
C SER A 137 5.94 18.19 9.54
N GLY A 138 4.67 18.05 9.15
CA GLY A 138 4.21 17.25 8.02
C GLY A 138 4.01 15.77 8.33
N SER A 139 4.48 15.28 9.47
CA SER A 139 4.28 13.90 9.96
C SER A 139 3.19 13.88 11.02
N LEU A 140 2.08 13.23 10.71
CA LEU A 140 0.92 13.23 11.62
C LEU A 140 1.25 12.60 12.98
N LEU A 141 2.02 11.51 12.98
CA LEU A 141 2.44 10.86 14.24
C LEU A 141 3.31 11.78 15.09
N GLU A 142 4.33 12.42 14.49
CA GLU A 142 5.21 13.35 15.23
C GLU A 142 4.42 14.55 15.76
N ASP A 143 3.45 15.03 15.01
CA ASP A 143 2.62 16.16 15.42
C ASP A 143 1.64 15.79 16.55
N ILE A 144 1.13 14.55 16.60
CA ILE A 144 0.37 14.05 17.76
C ILE A 144 1.26 13.97 19.00
N LEU A 145 2.49 13.47 18.87
CA LEU A 145 3.43 13.40 19.98
C LEU A 145 3.81 14.80 20.49
N THR A 146 3.97 15.76 19.57
CA THR A 146 4.23 17.18 19.91
C THR A 146 3.03 17.81 20.60
N TYR A 147 1.80 17.58 20.08
CA TYR A 147 0.57 18.06 20.69
C TYR A 147 0.42 17.59 22.14
N ALA A 148 0.72 16.32 22.37
CA ALA A 148 0.64 15.71 23.70
C ALA A 148 1.80 16.12 24.62
N ASP A 149 2.88 16.66 24.06
CA ASP A 149 4.14 16.94 24.77
C ASP A 149 4.56 15.77 25.68
N VAL A 150 4.61 14.59 25.07
CA VAL A 150 4.78 13.32 25.80
C VAL A 150 6.11 13.22 26.57
N GLN A 151 7.15 13.92 26.10
CA GLN A 151 8.45 13.92 26.75
C GLN A 151 8.43 14.67 28.09
N ASN A 152 7.60 15.70 28.19
CA ASN A 152 7.40 16.47 29.43
C ASN A 152 6.17 15.97 30.23
N HIS A 153 5.63 14.81 29.88
CA HIS A 153 4.47 14.19 30.56
C HIS A 153 3.24 15.13 30.66
N ARG A 154 3.04 16.01 29.67
CA ARG A 154 1.91 16.95 29.65
C ARG A 154 0.58 16.22 29.49
N ALA A 155 0.53 15.28 28.56
CA ALA A 155 -0.63 14.42 28.34
C ALA A 155 -0.19 12.99 28.01
N LYS A 156 -1.11 12.04 28.18
CA LYS A 156 -0.91 10.63 27.83
C LYS A 156 -1.64 10.31 26.53
N ILE A 157 -1.14 9.33 25.77
CA ILE A 157 -1.78 8.92 24.52
C ILE A 157 -2.18 7.45 24.58
N ILE A 158 -3.42 7.17 24.14
CA ILE A 158 -3.93 5.81 23.91
C ILE A 158 -4.21 5.67 22.42
N PHE A 159 -3.37 4.91 21.71
CA PHE A 159 -3.66 4.51 20.32
C PHE A 159 -4.51 3.24 20.34
N VAL A 160 -5.62 3.28 19.60
CA VAL A 160 -6.53 2.15 19.44
C VAL A 160 -6.61 1.80 17.96
N GLY A 161 -6.48 0.53 17.61
CA GLY A 161 -6.55 0.16 16.21
C GLY A 161 -6.47 -1.34 15.96
N ASP A 162 -6.60 -1.68 14.70
CA ASP A 162 -6.52 -3.05 14.22
C ASP A 162 -5.24 -3.22 13.39
N PRO A 163 -4.25 -3.99 13.87
CA PRO A 163 -2.97 -4.15 13.20
C PRO A 163 -3.05 -4.95 11.88
N ALA A 164 -4.18 -5.64 11.63
CA ALA A 164 -4.40 -6.36 10.38
C ALA A 164 -5.05 -5.50 9.29
N GLN A 165 -5.58 -4.32 9.62
CA GLN A 165 -6.12 -3.39 8.63
C GLN A 165 -5.02 -2.71 7.80
N LEU A 166 -5.46 -2.03 6.72
CA LEU A 166 -4.56 -1.28 5.86
C LEU A 166 -3.85 -0.17 6.64
N PRO A 167 -2.51 -0.09 6.52
CA PRO A 167 -1.74 1.06 7.00
C PRO A 167 -1.99 2.30 6.12
N PRO A 168 -1.42 3.46 6.49
CA PRO A 168 -1.47 4.65 5.66
C PRO A 168 -0.92 4.41 4.26
N VAL A 169 -1.42 5.17 3.28
CA VAL A 169 -0.95 5.04 1.88
C VAL A 169 0.55 5.25 1.79
N GLY A 170 1.23 4.27 1.18
CA GLY A 170 2.68 4.26 1.01
C GLY A 170 3.47 3.74 2.21
N GLU A 171 2.82 3.26 3.26
CA GLU A 171 3.44 2.53 4.38
C GLU A 171 3.08 1.04 4.30
N ASN A 172 3.96 0.18 4.81
CA ASN A 172 3.76 -1.27 4.77
C ASN A 172 3.12 -1.80 6.07
N GLU A 173 3.24 -1.03 7.16
CA GLU A 173 2.78 -1.42 8.49
C GLU A 173 2.09 -0.24 9.20
N PRO A 174 1.17 -0.53 10.13
CA PRO A 174 0.48 0.48 10.93
C PRO A 174 1.40 1.00 12.05
N ILE A 175 2.32 1.90 11.72
CA ILE A 175 3.44 2.37 12.54
C ILE A 175 3.00 2.83 13.94
N ALA A 176 1.86 3.52 14.06
CA ALA A 176 1.35 3.99 15.37
C ALA A 176 0.82 2.85 16.27
N LEU A 177 0.76 1.61 15.77
CA LEU A 177 0.42 0.43 16.55
C LEU A 177 1.64 -0.47 16.83
N LEU A 178 2.84 -0.03 16.45
CA LEU A 178 4.08 -0.78 16.68
C LEU A 178 4.79 -0.23 17.93
N ARG A 179 5.13 -1.10 18.85
CA ARG A 179 5.83 -0.79 20.10
C ARG A 179 7.20 -0.16 19.82
N GLU A 180 7.93 -0.72 18.88
CA GLU A 180 9.28 -0.32 18.49
C GLU A 180 9.33 1.15 18.00
N THR A 181 8.24 1.62 17.42
CA THR A 181 8.12 3.02 16.96
C THR A 181 8.34 4.02 18.08
N PHE A 182 7.86 3.73 19.27
CA PHE A 182 7.93 4.64 20.42
C PHE A 182 9.13 4.34 21.32
N GLU A 183 9.50 3.06 21.48
CA GLU A 183 10.69 2.67 22.25
C GLU A 183 11.96 3.29 21.67
N SER A 184 12.07 3.34 20.33
CA SER A 184 13.18 4.01 19.65
C SER A 184 13.30 5.51 19.96
N ARG A 185 12.23 6.12 20.50
CA ARG A 185 12.17 7.53 20.94
C ARG A 185 12.36 7.69 22.45
N GLY A 186 12.66 6.61 23.16
CA GLY A 186 12.82 6.61 24.61
C GLY A 186 11.50 6.72 25.40
N LEU A 187 10.36 6.52 24.76
CA LEU A 187 9.05 6.58 25.41
C LEU A 187 8.71 5.27 26.10
N ARG A 188 8.01 5.35 27.24
CA ARG A 188 7.52 4.17 27.96
C ARG A 188 6.13 3.78 27.49
N ILE A 189 5.96 2.49 27.13
CA ILE A 189 4.79 1.99 26.46
C ILE A 189 4.19 0.82 27.23
N LYS A 190 2.87 0.83 27.33
CA LYS A 190 2.06 -0.35 27.62
C LYS A 190 1.26 -0.77 26.39
N GLU A 191 0.99 -2.04 26.26
CA GLU A 191 0.09 -2.53 25.19
C GLU A 191 -0.81 -3.66 25.72
N SER A 192 -2.02 -3.71 25.16
CA SER A 192 -2.99 -4.78 25.37
C SER A 192 -3.56 -5.26 24.06
N TRP A 193 -3.95 -6.52 24.03
CA TRP A 193 -4.54 -7.16 22.86
C TRP A 193 -5.95 -7.67 23.13
N LEU A 194 -6.87 -7.36 22.20
CA LEU A 194 -8.19 -7.97 22.14
C LEU A 194 -8.25 -8.91 20.94
N ARG A 195 -8.23 -10.20 21.20
CA ARG A 195 -8.23 -11.25 20.17
C ARG A 195 -9.58 -11.95 20.05
N GLU A 196 -10.32 -12.01 21.17
CA GLU A 196 -11.64 -12.62 21.23
C GLU A 196 -12.66 -11.79 20.45
N VAL A 197 -13.29 -12.42 19.45
CA VAL A 197 -14.31 -11.76 18.64
C VAL A 197 -15.66 -11.87 19.35
N VAL A 198 -16.19 -10.73 19.80
CA VAL A 198 -17.46 -10.64 20.55
C VAL A 198 -18.67 -10.51 19.63
N ARG A 199 -18.47 -10.04 18.40
CA ARG A 199 -19.51 -9.84 17.41
C ARG A 199 -19.92 -11.22 16.85
N GLN A 200 -20.80 -11.92 17.59
CA GLN A 200 -21.35 -13.19 17.12
C GLN A 200 -22.63 -12.99 16.33
N VAL A 201 -22.51 -13.12 15.00
CA VAL A 201 -23.49 -13.92 14.29
C VAL A 201 -22.82 -15.30 14.17
N SER A 202 -23.22 -16.23 15.04
CA SER A 202 -22.71 -17.61 15.02
C SER A 202 -22.89 -18.17 13.60
N GLY A 203 -21.78 -18.60 12.96
CA GLY A 203 -21.81 -19.15 11.61
C GLY A 203 -21.53 -18.14 10.47
N SER A 204 -21.17 -16.89 10.74
CA SER A 204 -20.83 -15.95 9.67
C SER A 204 -19.47 -16.25 9.05
N LEU A 205 -19.47 -16.61 7.76
CA LEU A 205 -18.23 -16.82 6.99
C LEU A 205 -17.43 -15.54 6.77
N ILE A 206 -18.02 -14.35 6.97
CA ILE A 206 -17.28 -13.07 6.93
C ILE A 206 -16.14 -13.09 7.96
N LEU A 207 -16.46 -13.45 9.22
CA LEU A 207 -15.47 -13.50 10.28
C LEU A 207 -14.52 -14.69 10.15
N ALA A 208 -15.00 -15.85 9.68
CA ALA A 208 -14.16 -17.01 9.44
C ALA A 208 -13.08 -16.68 8.38
N ASN A 209 -13.49 -16.13 7.23
CA ASN A 209 -12.59 -15.73 6.17
C ASN A 209 -11.64 -14.61 6.61
N ALA A 210 -12.16 -13.58 7.31
CA ALA A 210 -11.33 -12.51 7.88
C ALA A 210 -10.28 -13.05 8.86
N THR A 211 -10.62 -14.06 9.66
CA THR A 211 -9.69 -14.71 10.59
C THR A 211 -8.55 -15.44 9.86
N GLN A 212 -8.85 -16.10 8.74
CA GLN A 212 -7.81 -16.74 7.93
C GLN A 212 -6.88 -15.70 7.29
N MET A 213 -7.44 -14.62 6.73
CA MET A 213 -6.64 -13.51 6.17
C MET A 213 -5.73 -12.91 7.25
N ARG A 214 -6.26 -12.71 8.45
CA ARG A 214 -5.51 -12.19 9.60
C ARG A 214 -4.34 -13.09 9.99
N ARG A 215 -4.57 -14.40 10.11
CA ARG A 215 -3.50 -15.36 10.41
C ARG A 215 -2.37 -15.26 9.39
N PHE A 216 -2.73 -15.15 8.11
CA PHE A 216 -1.73 -14.95 7.07
C PHE A 216 -0.94 -13.64 7.26
N ILE A 217 -1.60 -12.54 7.66
CA ILE A 217 -0.94 -11.25 7.91
C ILE A 217 0.02 -11.36 9.09
N GLU A 218 -0.39 -12.02 10.19
CA GLU A 218 0.42 -12.19 11.40
C GLU A 218 1.63 -13.09 11.17
N GLU A 219 1.44 -14.15 10.43
CA GLU A 219 2.44 -15.18 10.23
C GLU A 219 3.32 -14.91 9.00
N GLY A 220 2.93 -13.97 8.13
CA GLY A 220 3.59 -13.67 6.85
C GLY A 220 3.40 -14.74 5.77
N HIS A 221 2.69 -15.81 6.08
CA HIS A 221 2.52 -17.00 5.26
C HIS A 221 1.29 -17.79 5.71
N GLY A 222 0.89 -18.79 4.98
CA GLY A 222 -0.21 -19.68 5.34
C GLY A 222 -1.20 -19.94 4.20
N VAL A 223 -2.22 -20.70 4.53
CA VAL A 223 -3.32 -21.03 3.61
C VAL A 223 -4.52 -20.17 3.96
N VAL A 224 -5.08 -19.48 2.99
CA VAL A 224 -6.37 -18.80 3.10
C VAL A 224 -7.36 -19.56 2.24
N MET A 225 -8.12 -20.45 2.86
CA MET A 225 -9.25 -21.12 2.19
C MET A 225 -10.49 -20.27 2.40
N THR A 226 -10.88 -19.52 1.37
CA THR A 226 -12.11 -18.75 1.42
C THR A 226 -13.31 -19.68 1.29
N GLU A 227 -14.13 -19.73 2.33
CA GLU A 227 -15.39 -20.46 2.34
C GLU A 227 -16.52 -19.58 1.89
N TYR A 228 -17.52 -20.16 1.20
CA TYR A 228 -18.65 -19.45 0.63
C TYR A 228 -19.96 -20.07 1.04
N ASP A 229 -20.96 -19.21 1.21
CA ASP A 229 -22.37 -19.59 1.40
C ASP A 229 -23.26 -18.61 0.60
N ASP A 230 -24.56 -18.84 0.62
CA ASP A 230 -25.54 -17.98 -0.01
C ASP A 230 -26.09 -16.89 0.94
N HIS A 231 -25.61 -16.86 2.21
CA HIS A 231 -26.21 -16.04 3.27
C HIS A 231 -25.28 -14.95 3.80
N SER A 232 -24.01 -15.26 4.01
CA SER A 232 -23.08 -14.32 4.66
C SER A 232 -21.90 -13.94 3.77
N PHE A 233 -21.35 -14.89 3.01
CA PHE A 233 -20.18 -14.66 2.15
C PHE A 233 -20.33 -15.34 0.79
N GLN A 234 -20.92 -14.63 -0.17
CA GLN A 234 -21.26 -15.16 -1.48
C GLN A 234 -20.18 -14.79 -2.51
N ARG A 235 -19.79 -15.78 -3.32
CA ARG A 235 -18.93 -15.55 -4.48
C ARG A 235 -19.78 -15.43 -5.75
N VAL A 236 -19.44 -14.45 -6.59
CA VAL A 236 -20.02 -14.28 -7.93
C VAL A 236 -18.90 -14.13 -8.96
N GLU A 237 -19.20 -14.42 -10.23
CA GLU A 237 -18.29 -14.12 -11.31
C GLU A 237 -18.21 -12.59 -11.54
N ALA A 238 -17.08 -12.11 -12.10
CA ALA A 238 -16.84 -10.68 -12.26
C ALA A 238 -17.92 -9.99 -13.10
N LEU A 239 -18.44 -10.68 -14.13
CA LEU A 239 -19.52 -10.17 -14.99
C LEU A 239 -20.86 -10.04 -14.26
N ASP A 240 -21.06 -10.79 -13.18
CA ASP A 240 -22.31 -10.81 -12.44
C ASP A 240 -22.34 -9.82 -11.27
N LEU A 241 -21.21 -9.21 -10.92
CA LEU A 241 -21.10 -8.30 -9.78
C LEU A 241 -22.11 -7.16 -9.86
N LEU A 242 -22.20 -6.49 -11.00
CA LEU A 242 -23.15 -5.39 -11.21
C LEU A 242 -24.60 -5.89 -11.26
N SER A 243 -24.86 -7.04 -11.83
CA SER A 243 -26.19 -7.66 -11.82
C SER A 243 -26.65 -7.97 -10.41
N CYS A 244 -25.75 -8.47 -9.55
CA CYS A 244 -25.99 -8.66 -8.12
C CYS A 244 -26.22 -7.34 -7.41
N TYR A 245 -25.43 -6.30 -7.69
CA TYR A 245 -25.60 -4.98 -7.12
C TYR A 245 -27.01 -4.44 -7.38
N PHE A 246 -27.48 -4.47 -8.62
CA PHE A 246 -28.82 -3.96 -8.99
C PHE A 246 -29.97 -4.82 -8.45
N ARG A 247 -29.76 -6.12 -8.28
CA ARG A 247 -30.74 -7.02 -7.66
C ARG A 247 -30.92 -6.69 -6.17
N LEU A 248 -29.82 -6.42 -5.46
CA LEU A 248 -29.84 -6.06 -4.04
C LEU A 248 -30.34 -4.65 -3.81
N PHE A 249 -29.96 -3.75 -4.68
CA PHE A 249 -30.25 -2.34 -4.61
C PHE A 249 -31.02 -1.87 -5.86
N PRO A 250 -32.28 -2.29 -6.03
CA PRO A 250 -33.07 -1.96 -7.22
C PRO A 250 -33.37 -0.46 -7.33
N LYS A 251 -33.33 0.24 -6.18
CA LYS A 251 -33.47 1.70 -6.09
C LYS A 251 -32.22 2.28 -5.42
N ASN A 252 -31.83 3.47 -5.89
CA ASN A 252 -30.77 4.20 -5.24
C ASN A 252 -31.23 4.67 -3.84
N ASN A 253 -30.38 4.42 -2.82
CA ASN A 253 -30.58 4.84 -1.44
C ASN A 253 -29.20 5.06 -0.81
N LEU A 254 -29.09 6.02 0.11
CA LEU A 254 -27.85 6.27 0.87
C LEU A 254 -27.40 5.07 1.69
N ASP A 255 -28.33 4.29 2.23
CA ASP A 255 -28.04 3.11 3.04
C ASP A 255 -27.51 1.91 2.22
N ASN A 256 -27.63 1.97 0.89
CA ASN A 256 -27.08 0.93 0.03
C ASN A 256 -25.58 0.82 0.27
N GLY A 257 -25.11 -0.41 0.49
CA GLY A 257 -23.67 -0.66 0.61
C GLY A 257 -22.93 -0.34 -0.69
N PRO A 258 -21.67 0.08 -0.60
CA PRO A 258 -20.87 0.36 -1.79
C PRO A 258 -20.28 -0.93 -2.39
N ILE A 259 -19.81 -0.81 -3.63
CA ILE A 259 -18.79 -1.72 -4.17
C ILE A 259 -17.42 -1.21 -3.68
N ILE A 260 -16.63 -2.07 -3.05
CA ILE A 260 -15.26 -1.76 -2.67
C ILE A 260 -14.33 -2.30 -3.75
N ALA A 261 -13.53 -1.42 -4.35
CA ALA A 261 -12.56 -1.78 -5.37
C ALA A 261 -11.15 -1.24 -5.02
N TYR A 262 -10.14 -1.70 -5.77
CA TYR A 262 -8.76 -1.35 -5.46
C TYR A 262 -8.38 0.06 -5.87
N SER A 263 -8.70 0.46 -7.09
CA SER A 263 -8.21 1.73 -7.65
C SER A 263 -9.31 2.78 -7.81
N ASN A 264 -8.91 4.06 -7.78
CA ASN A 264 -9.82 5.17 -8.10
C ASN A 264 -10.40 5.05 -9.51
N ARG A 265 -9.62 4.50 -10.46
CA ARG A 265 -10.06 4.29 -11.82
C ARG A 265 -11.17 3.23 -11.90
N SER A 266 -10.97 2.08 -11.26
CA SER A 266 -12.00 1.03 -11.17
C SER A 266 -13.27 1.57 -10.50
N CYS A 267 -13.13 2.34 -9.40
CA CYS A 267 -14.26 2.99 -8.76
C CYS A 267 -14.99 3.96 -9.70
N LEU A 268 -14.26 4.75 -10.50
CA LEU A 268 -14.86 5.66 -11.46
C LEU A 268 -15.69 4.92 -12.52
N GLU A 269 -15.12 3.86 -13.12
CA GLU A 269 -15.78 3.04 -14.13
C GLU A 269 -17.05 2.36 -13.59
N LEU A 270 -16.97 1.78 -12.39
CA LEU A 270 -18.13 1.21 -11.67
C LEU A 270 -19.19 2.27 -11.37
N ASN A 271 -18.79 3.42 -10.84
CA ASN A 271 -19.69 4.54 -10.54
C ASN A 271 -20.43 5.02 -11.79
N GLN A 272 -19.72 5.19 -12.91
CA GLN A 272 -20.32 5.60 -14.20
C GLN A 272 -21.31 4.57 -14.71
N THR A 273 -20.97 3.28 -14.60
CA THR A 273 -21.85 2.18 -15.04
C THR A 273 -23.12 2.09 -14.20
N ILE A 274 -22.98 2.22 -12.87
CA ILE A 274 -24.12 2.22 -11.94
C ILE A 274 -25.01 3.42 -12.21
N ARG A 275 -24.44 4.61 -12.40
CA ARG A 275 -25.21 5.81 -12.71
C ARG A 275 -25.98 5.70 -14.03
N LYS A 276 -25.36 5.17 -15.09
CA LYS A 276 -26.06 4.94 -16.37
C LYS A 276 -27.31 4.08 -16.21
N ARG A 277 -27.32 3.17 -15.23
CA ARG A 277 -28.49 2.31 -14.97
C ARG A 277 -29.55 3.02 -14.15
N TYR A 278 -29.17 3.80 -13.12
CA TYR A 278 -30.12 4.54 -12.29
C TYR A 278 -30.65 5.80 -12.99
N PHE A 279 -29.81 6.47 -13.76
CA PHE A 279 -30.09 7.76 -14.38
C PHE A 279 -29.71 7.76 -15.88
N PRO A 280 -30.38 6.96 -16.72
CA PRO A 280 -29.97 6.74 -18.12
C PRO A 280 -30.00 8.02 -18.98
N ASN A 281 -30.84 8.99 -18.65
CA ASN A 281 -30.98 10.24 -19.39
C ASN A 281 -30.21 11.44 -18.77
N HIS A 282 -29.43 11.20 -17.72
CA HIS A 282 -28.73 12.25 -16.98
C HIS A 282 -27.22 12.00 -16.97
N PRO A 283 -26.46 12.53 -17.95
CA PRO A 283 -25.00 12.35 -17.99
C PRO A 283 -24.29 13.04 -16.82
N ASN A 284 -24.83 14.17 -16.36
CA ASN A 284 -24.32 14.95 -15.23
C ASN A 284 -24.96 14.50 -13.91
N VAL A 285 -24.40 14.98 -12.79
CA VAL A 285 -25.00 14.79 -11.46
C VAL A 285 -26.46 15.31 -11.44
N THR A 286 -27.33 14.54 -10.83
CA THR A 286 -28.78 14.81 -10.81
C THR A 286 -29.38 14.43 -9.46
N ASP A 287 -30.64 14.78 -9.28
CA ASP A 287 -31.43 14.46 -8.09
C ASP A 287 -31.42 12.95 -7.83
N GLY A 288 -31.23 12.55 -6.59
CA GLY A 288 -31.09 11.18 -6.15
C GLY A 288 -29.67 10.60 -6.31
N ASP A 289 -28.71 11.30 -6.91
CA ASP A 289 -27.32 10.82 -6.95
C ASP A 289 -26.74 10.68 -5.52
N LYS A 290 -25.93 9.66 -5.33
CA LYS A 290 -25.16 9.44 -4.10
C LYS A 290 -23.72 9.91 -4.32
N LEU A 291 -23.30 10.87 -3.50
CA LEU A 291 -21.95 11.42 -3.54
C LEU A 291 -21.16 11.04 -2.28
N LEU A 292 -19.86 10.90 -2.44
CA LEU A 292 -18.87 10.73 -1.38
C LEU A 292 -18.05 12.01 -1.27
N VAL A 293 -18.04 12.63 -0.11
CA VAL A 293 -17.17 13.76 0.22
C VAL A 293 -15.74 13.25 0.36
N VAL A 294 -14.79 13.84 -0.36
CA VAL A 294 -13.38 13.39 -0.37
C VAL A 294 -12.40 14.36 0.28
N LYS A 295 -12.88 15.51 0.77
CA LYS A 295 -12.13 16.49 1.54
C LYS A 295 -13.02 17.10 2.61
N ASN A 296 -12.48 17.34 3.81
CA ASN A 296 -13.23 18.02 4.88
C ASN A 296 -13.68 19.41 4.42
N ASN A 297 -14.91 19.77 4.78
CA ASN A 297 -15.51 21.05 4.48
C ASN A 297 -16.11 21.66 5.76
N GLN A 298 -15.44 22.70 6.28
CA GLN A 298 -15.86 23.33 7.52
C GLN A 298 -17.12 24.18 7.34
N LEU A 299 -17.35 24.76 6.16
CA LEU A 299 -18.50 25.63 5.89
C LEU A 299 -19.82 24.86 6.01
N HIS A 300 -19.84 23.59 5.64
CA HIS A 300 -21.02 22.76 5.64
C HIS A 300 -20.96 21.62 6.68
N ASN A 301 -19.97 21.65 7.58
CA ASN A 301 -19.76 20.62 8.61
C ASN A 301 -19.69 19.18 8.04
N LEU A 302 -19.15 19.04 6.80
CA LEU A 302 -19.00 17.77 6.11
C LEU A 302 -17.56 17.29 6.20
N VAL A 303 -17.38 15.98 6.39
CA VAL A 303 -16.07 15.39 6.57
C VAL A 303 -15.74 14.38 5.46
N ASN A 304 -14.45 14.20 5.22
CA ASN A 304 -13.96 13.20 4.27
C ASN A 304 -14.48 11.80 4.65
N GLY A 305 -15.19 11.17 3.72
CA GLY A 305 -15.85 9.88 3.91
C GLY A 305 -17.38 9.96 4.13
N ASP A 306 -17.95 11.16 4.27
CA ASP A 306 -19.41 11.31 4.34
C ASP A 306 -20.07 10.99 3.01
N PHE A 307 -21.19 10.28 3.09
CA PHE A 307 -22.08 10.09 1.95
C PHE A 307 -23.24 11.09 2.05
N VAL A 308 -23.55 11.71 0.93
CA VAL A 308 -24.67 12.66 0.82
C VAL A 308 -25.54 12.33 -0.38
N GLU A 309 -26.82 12.61 -0.29
CA GLU A 309 -27.81 12.47 -1.36
C GLU A 309 -28.03 13.82 -2.02
N VAL A 310 -28.01 13.85 -3.35
CA VAL A 310 -28.37 15.04 -4.10
C VAL A 310 -29.90 15.15 -4.15
N VAL A 311 -30.43 16.23 -3.58
CA VAL A 311 -31.88 16.53 -3.61
C VAL A 311 -32.23 17.35 -4.84
N TRP A 312 -31.32 18.19 -5.28
CA TRP A 312 -31.44 19.01 -6.48
C TRP A 312 -30.08 19.33 -7.06
N ALA A 313 -29.97 19.33 -8.37
CA ALA A 313 -28.75 19.72 -9.09
C ALA A 313 -29.05 20.79 -10.15
N SER A 314 -28.24 21.84 -10.20
CA SER A 314 -28.31 22.83 -11.26
C SER A 314 -28.07 22.16 -12.63
N PRO A 315 -28.90 22.42 -13.63
CA PRO A 315 -28.66 21.93 -14.99
C PRO A 315 -27.44 22.56 -15.64
N THR A 316 -27.01 23.72 -15.17
CA THR A 316 -25.87 24.48 -15.70
C THR A 316 -24.70 24.46 -14.73
N THR A 317 -23.50 24.66 -15.30
CA THR A 317 -22.26 24.82 -14.55
C THR A 317 -21.70 26.21 -14.77
N GLU A 318 -20.90 26.68 -13.83
CA GLU A 318 -20.09 27.88 -13.93
C GLU A 318 -18.65 27.47 -14.15
N SER A 319 -18.00 28.02 -15.19
CA SER A 319 -16.60 27.70 -15.50
C SER A 319 -15.73 28.95 -15.44
N TYR A 320 -14.59 28.82 -14.79
CA TYR A 320 -13.59 29.88 -14.66
C TYR A 320 -12.25 29.38 -15.15
N THR A 321 -11.65 30.07 -16.13
CA THR A 321 -10.32 29.75 -16.58
C THR A 321 -9.32 30.71 -15.93
N ILE A 322 -8.44 30.12 -15.14
CA ILE A 322 -7.44 30.85 -14.35
C ILE A 322 -6.09 30.67 -15.04
N PRO A 323 -5.47 31.76 -15.50
CA PRO A 323 -4.12 31.69 -16.07
C PRO A 323 -3.11 31.51 -14.93
N LEU A 324 -2.33 30.46 -15.02
CA LEU A 324 -1.15 30.17 -14.20
C LEU A 324 0.08 30.15 -15.11
N LYS A 325 1.30 30.23 -14.56
CA LYS A 325 2.53 30.16 -15.37
C LYS A 325 2.65 28.81 -16.11
N GLU A 326 2.16 27.74 -15.51
CA GLU A 326 2.19 26.39 -16.10
C GLU A 326 1.12 26.19 -17.19
N GLY A 327 0.27 27.18 -17.43
CA GLY A 327 -0.83 27.11 -18.38
C GLY A 327 -2.19 27.51 -17.78
N ASN A 328 -3.21 27.51 -18.60
CA ASN A 328 -4.56 27.84 -18.17
C ASN A 328 -5.22 26.63 -17.50
N VAL A 329 -5.80 26.85 -16.32
CA VAL A 329 -6.58 25.84 -15.59
C VAL A 329 -8.03 26.26 -15.56
N THR A 330 -8.92 25.37 -16.03
CA THR A 330 -10.37 25.60 -15.98
C THR A 330 -11.00 24.84 -14.82
N LEU A 331 -11.62 25.59 -13.91
CA LEU A 331 -12.41 25.08 -12.80
C LEU A 331 -13.88 25.17 -13.15
N THR A 332 -14.61 24.08 -12.98
CA THR A 332 -16.05 24.02 -13.25
C THR A 332 -16.80 23.73 -11.97
N PHE A 333 -17.76 24.56 -11.66
CA PHE A 333 -18.58 24.48 -10.43
C PHE A 333 -20.03 24.21 -10.77
N ARG A 334 -20.74 23.58 -9.83
CA ARG A 334 -22.17 23.31 -9.93
C ARG A 334 -22.83 23.52 -8.58
N ASP A 335 -24.01 24.14 -8.60
CA ASP A 335 -24.83 24.28 -7.40
C ASP A 335 -25.68 23.02 -7.17
N LEU A 336 -25.66 22.53 -5.95
CA LEU A 336 -26.48 21.41 -5.50
C LEU A 336 -27.27 21.76 -4.23
N GLN A 337 -28.35 21.04 -4.02
CA GLN A 337 -28.91 20.82 -2.69
C GLN A 337 -28.62 19.37 -2.30
N ILE A 338 -28.03 19.18 -1.16
CA ILE A 338 -27.68 17.85 -0.64
C ILE A 338 -28.39 17.61 0.68
N LYS A 339 -28.76 16.36 0.92
CA LYS A 339 -29.33 15.90 2.17
C LYS A 339 -28.24 15.29 3.04
N THR A 340 -28.16 15.76 4.27
CA THR A 340 -27.31 15.25 5.35
C THR A 340 -28.17 14.87 6.55
N ASP A 341 -27.55 14.31 7.60
CA ASP A 341 -28.27 14.06 8.87
C ASP A 341 -28.77 15.34 9.54
N GLU A 342 -28.15 16.50 9.24
CA GLU A 342 -28.54 17.83 9.79
C GLU A 342 -29.62 18.52 8.96
N GLY A 343 -30.02 17.96 7.81
CA GLY A 343 -31.03 18.52 6.92
C GLY A 343 -30.56 18.72 5.48
N VAL A 344 -31.24 19.61 4.76
CA VAL A 344 -30.93 19.94 3.37
C VAL A 344 -30.09 21.22 3.33
N HIS A 345 -28.93 21.14 2.68
CA HIS A 345 -27.98 22.24 2.55
C HIS A 345 -27.79 22.63 1.09
N LYS A 346 -27.74 23.93 0.81
CA LYS A 346 -27.24 24.42 -0.48
C LYS A 346 -25.72 24.41 -0.45
N VAL A 347 -25.11 23.81 -1.48
CA VAL A 347 -23.65 23.69 -1.59
C VAL A 347 -23.23 23.92 -3.02
N LYS A 348 -22.01 24.35 -3.20
CA LYS A 348 -21.32 24.37 -4.48
C LYS A 348 -20.34 23.22 -4.52
N ILE A 349 -20.26 22.47 -5.62
CA ILE A 349 -19.27 21.40 -5.82
C ILE A 349 -18.26 21.79 -6.90
N LEU A 350 -17.07 21.18 -6.82
CA LEU A 350 -16.10 21.22 -7.92
C LEU A 350 -16.42 20.06 -8.88
N ASP A 351 -17.12 20.38 -9.97
CA ASP A 351 -17.69 19.40 -10.92
C ASP A 351 -16.61 18.58 -11.63
N ASN A 352 -15.42 19.19 -11.87
CA ASN A 352 -14.27 18.52 -12.46
C ASN A 352 -13.91 17.18 -11.78
N LEU A 353 -14.08 17.11 -10.45
CA LEU A 353 -13.62 15.96 -9.66
C LEU A 353 -14.54 14.74 -9.81
N LEU A 354 -15.84 14.93 -10.14
CA LEU A 354 -16.79 13.83 -10.30
C LEU A 354 -16.38 12.82 -11.38
N SER A 355 -15.77 13.30 -12.47
CA SER A 355 -15.32 12.48 -13.59
C SER A 355 -13.81 12.21 -13.60
N SER A 356 -13.08 12.71 -12.62
CA SER A 356 -11.62 12.51 -12.52
C SER A 356 -11.26 11.11 -12.01
N PRO A 357 -10.27 10.41 -12.58
CA PRO A 357 -9.72 9.17 -12.03
C PRO A 357 -8.78 9.42 -10.82
N GLN A 358 -8.44 10.67 -10.52
CA GLN A 358 -7.56 11.02 -9.41
C GLN A 358 -8.30 11.00 -8.07
N ALA A 359 -7.57 10.78 -6.97
CA ALA A 359 -8.14 10.77 -5.62
C ALA A 359 -8.63 12.16 -5.14
N SER A 360 -7.95 13.21 -5.60
CA SER A 360 -8.17 14.63 -5.27
C SER A 360 -7.89 15.49 -6.50
N ILE A 361 -8.12 16.78 -6.39
CA ILE A 361 -7.70 17.76 -7.40
C ILE A 361 -6.17 17.80 -7.50
N SER A 362 -5.66 18.17 -8.67
CA SER A 362 -4.24 18.40 -8.89
C SER A 362 -3.74 19.65 -8.16
N SER A 363 -2.42 19.76 -7.97
CA SER A 363 -1.80 20.97 -7.41
C SER A 363 -2.14 22.23 -8.22
N SER A 364 -2.16 22.12 -9.56
CA SER A 364 -2.51 23.25 -10.43
C SER A 364 -3.98 23.67 -10.26
N GLU A 365 -4.92 22.72 -10.12
CA GLU A 365 -6.32 23.02 -9.81
C GLU A 365 -6.47 23.66 -8.42
N GLY A 366 -5.72 23.18 -7.44
CA GLY A 366 -5.68 23.75 -6.08
C GLY A 366 -5.17 25.19 -6.08
N ASN A 367 -4.08 25.45 -6.80
CA ASN A 367 -3.54 26.80 -6.95
C ASN A 367 -4.50 27.72 -7.70
N ALA A 368 -5.16 27.24 -8.76
CA ALA A 368 -6.16 27.99 -9.49
C ALA A 368 -7.36 28.35 -8.62
N LEU A 369 -7.83 27.40 -7.80
CA LEU A 369 -8.93 27.61 -6.87
C LEU A 369 -8.61 28.70 -5.83
N PHE A 370 -7.39 28.61 -5.25
CA PHE A 370 -6.92 29.62 -4.30
C PHE A 370 -6.79 30.99 -4.96
N GLU A 371 -6.20 31.06 -6.17
CA GLU A 371 -5.97 32.33 -6.87
C GLU A 371 -7.30 32.99 -7.30
N LYS A 372 -8.31 32.18 -7.69
CA LYS A 372 -9.67 32.68 -7.92
C LYS A 372 -10.24 33.32 -6.65
N ALA A 373 -10.27 32.58 -5.57
CA ALA A 373 -10.81 33.07 -4.30
C ALA A 373 -10.08 34.32 -3.80
N ARG A 374 -8.76 34.36 -3.95
CA ARG A 374 -7.95 35.53 -3.60
C ARG A 374 -8.35 36.76 -4.41
N ARG A 375 -8.52 36.64 -5.73
CA ARG A 375 -8.94 37.75 -6.61
C ARG A 375 -10.33 38.23 -6.20
N ASP A 376 -11.25 37.32 -5.93
CA ASP A 376 -12.61 37.65 -5.53
C ASP A 376 -12.61 38.37 -4.16
N ALA A 377 -11.83 37.88 -3.19
CA ALA A 377 -11.69 38.54 -1.89
C ALA A 377 -11.20 39.99 -2.03
N TYR A 378 -10.14 40.21 -2.77
CA TYR A 378 -9.63 41.58 -3.01
C TYR A 378 -10.64 42.44 -3.76
N PHE A 379 -11.33 41.91 -4.74
CA PHE A 379 -12.34 42.64 -5.48
C PHE A 379 -13.50 43.11 -4.58
N HIS A 380 -14.08 42.16 -3.82
CA HIS A 380 -15.22 42.44 -2.96
C HIS A 380 -14.87 43.35 -1.77
N LEU A 381 -13.73 43.09 -1.10
CA LEU A 381 -13.29 43.93 0.02
C LEU A 381 -12.92 45.35 -0.42
N ARG A 382 -12.29 45.54 -1.56
CA ARG A 382 -12.02 46.87 -2.13
C ARG A 382 -13.27 47.57 -2.59
N LYS A 383 -14.23 46.85 -3.17
CA LYS A 383 -15.54 47.43 -3.54
C LYS A 383 -16.30 47.95 -2.30
N ALA A 384 -16.22 47.25 -1.18
CA ALA A 384 -16.86 47.61 0.07
C ALA A 384 -16.19 48.81 0.79
N LYS A 385 -14.85 48.88 0.76
CA LYS A 385 -14.04 49.85 1.53
C LYS A 385 -13.46 51.00 0.71
N GLY A 386 -13.40 50.84 -0.60
CA GLY A 386 -12.73 51.78 -1.51
C GLY A 386 -11.37 51.25 -2.01
N PRO A 387 -10.91 51.70 -3.17
CA PRO A 387 -9.80 51.10 -3.92
C PRO A 387 -8.42 51.19 -3.21
N LYS A 388 -8.23 52.13 -2.28
CA LYS A 388 -6.98 52.33 -1.54
C LYS A 388 -7.06 51.92 -0.06
N ALA A 389 -8.21 51.45 0.41
CA ALA A 389 -8.36 51.09 1.83
C ALA A 389 -7.51 49.86 2.17
N PRO A 390 -6.85 49.83 3.32
CA PRO A 390 -6.12 48.66 3.76
C PRO A 390 -7.09 47.50 4.08
N ILE A 391 -6.76 46.31 3.60
CA ILE A 391 -7.46 45.08 3.91
C ILE A 391 -6.68 44.40 5.00
N SER A 392 -7.30 44.18 6.16
CA SER A 392 -6.69 43.45 7.25
C SER A 392 -6.70 41.95 6.96
N GLU A 393 -5.74 41.23 7.54
CA GLU A 393 -5.65 39.77 7.40
C GLU A 393 -6.93 39.08 7.92
N ASP A 394 -7.50 39.56 9.02
CA ASP A 394 -8.76 39.01 9.59
C ASP A 394 -9.95 39.15 8.64
N GLU A 395 -10.04 40.26 7.88
CA GLU A 395 -11.11 40.45 6.91
C GLU A 395 -10.94 39.55 5.70
N TYR A 396 -9.70 39.44 5.24
CA TYR A 396 -9.35 38.53 4.18
C TYR A 396 -9.67 37.09 4.53
N GLN A 397 -9.26 36.64 5.72
CA GLN A 397 -9.52 35.29 6.22
C GLN A 397 -11.00 35.02 6.44
N ARG A 398 -11.76 35.99 6.96
CA ARG A 398 -13.24 35.86 7.06
C ARG A 398 -13.89 35.70 5.70
N PHE A 399 -13.45 36.45 4.68
CA PHE A 399 -13.94 36.27 3.33
C PHE A 399 -13.61 34.87 2.79
N MET A 400 -12.36 34.45 2.87
CA MET A 400 -11.94 33.13 2.37
C MET A 400 -12.69 31.98 3.04
N ARG A 401 -12.97 32.08 4.33
CA ARG A 401 -13.76 31.06 5.07
C ARG A 401 -15.23 31.02 4.64
N ALA A 402 -15.79 32.11 4.17
CA ALA A 402 -17.18 32.24 3.75
C ALA A 402 -17.38 32.08 2.23
N ASP A 403 -16.29 32.12 1.44
CA ASP A 403 -16.38 32.04 -0.02
C ASP A 403 -16.84 30.66 -0.48
N GLU A 404 -17.95 30.59 -1.22
CA GLU A 404 -18.57 29.35 -1.66
C GLU A 404 -17.75 28.58 -2.72
N TYR A 405 -16.93 29.27 -3.50
CA TYR A 405 -16.08 28.65 -4.50
C TYR A 405 -14.84 28.04 -3.87
N PHE A 406 -14.19 28.75 -2.95
CA PHE A 406 -13.04 28.23 -2.22
C PHE A 406 -13.42 27.03 -1.34
N ASN A 407 -14.63 27.10 -0.77
CA ASN A 407 -15.20 26.03 0.04
C ASN A 407 -16.14 25.11 -0.77
N ALA A 408 -16.02 25.08 -2.09
CA ALA A 408 -16.75 24.12 -2.90
C ALA A 408 -16.45 22.69 -2.45
N LEU A 409 -17.48 21.84 -2.36
CA LEU A 409 -17.30 20.45 -1.94
C LEU A 409 -16.50 19.68 -2.98
N HIS A 410 -15.53 18.97 -2.50
CA HIS A 410 -14.79 17.98 -3.29
C HIS A 410 -15.53 16.64 -3.13
N CYS A 411 -16.22 16.22 -4.17
CA CYS A 411 -17.04 15.01 -4.16
C CYS A 411 -16.69 14.06 -5.30
N LYS A 412 -16.98 12.79 -5.08
CA LYS A 412 -17.05 11.74 -6.11
C LYS A 412 -18.38 11.02 -6.01
N TYR A 413 -18.74 10.24 -7.04
CA TYR A 413 -19.88 9.35 -6.90
C TYR A 413 -19.60 8.27 -5.84
N GLY A 414 -20.63 7.92 -5.06
CA GLY A 414 -20.50 7.10 -3.86
C GLY A 414 -20.99 5.66 -4.00
N TYR A 415 -21.21 5.15 -5.20
CA TYR A 415 -21.68 3.77 -5.43
C TYR A 415 -20.54 2.76 -5.33
N ALA A 416 -19.34 3.15 -5.80
CA ALA A 416 -18.11 2.37 -5.67
C ALA A 416 -17.02 3.25 -5.04
N VAL A 417 -16.30 2.70 -4.08
CA VAL A 417 -15.28 3.41 -3.28
C VAL A 417 -14.02 2.57 -3.14
N THR A 418 -12.87 3.22 -2.94
CA THR A 418 -11.64 2.48 -2.64
C THR A 418 -11.67 1.93 -1.22
N CYS A 419 -10.93 0.86 -0.98
CA CYS A 419 -10.83 0.24 0.34
C CYS A 419 -10.38 1.25 1.42
N HIS A 420 -9.41 2.13 1.12
CA HIS A 420 -9.00 3.19 2.06
C HIS A 420 -10.14 4.15 2.40
N LYS A 421 -11.00 4.50 1.42
CA LYS A 421 -12.16 5.36 1.66
C LYS A 421 -13.31 4.66 2.39
N SER A 422 -13.31 3.33 2.43
CA SER A 422 -14.28 2.54 3.20
C SER A 422 -13.88 2.37 4.68
N GLN A 423 -12.63 2.69 5.06
CA GLN A 423 -12.17 2.60 6.45
C GLN A 423 -13.02 3.51 7.37
N GLY A 424 -13.28 3.06 8.58
CA GLY A 424 -14.20 3.70 9.51
C GLY A 424 -15.69 3.53 9.15
N GLY A 425 -16.03 2.90 8.00
CA GLY A 425 -17.40 2.59 7.60
C GLY A 425 -17.74 1.12 7.76
N GLU A 426 -19.02 0.84 8.02
CA GLU A 426 -19.58 -0.52 8.05
C GLU A 426 -20.98 -0.47 7.43
N TRP A 427 -21.34 -1.49 6.65
CA TRP A 427 -22.63 -1.65 6.01
C TRP A 427 -23.17 -3.05 6.21
N ASP A 428 -24.47 -3.21 6.16
CA ASP A 428 -25.08 -4.54 6.28
C ASP A 428 -24.69 -5.43 5.11
N THR A 429 -24.65 -4.87 3.90
CA THR A 429 -24.23 -5.57 2.68
C THR A 429 -23.12 -4.78 1.97
N VAL A 430 -22.05 -5.45 1.60
CA VAL A 430 -20.94 -4.89 0.81
C VAL A 430 -20.60 -5.82 -0.33
N LEU A 431 -20.32 -5.23 -1.48
CA LEU A 431 -19.74 -5.98 -2.60
C LEU A 431 -18.24 -5.64 -2.69
N VAL A 432 -17.41 -6.64 -2.93
CA VAL A 432 -15.94 -6.46 -2.98
C VAL A 432 -15.41 -7.02 -4.27
N ASP A 433 -14.78 -6.16 -5.05
CA ASP A 433 -14.00 -6.54 -6.22
C ASP A 433 -12.53 -6.61 -5.86
N TYR A 434 -12.00 -7.84 -5.77
CA TYR A 434 -10.59 -8.09 -5.41
C TYR A 434 -9.65 -7.98 -6.62
N GLU A 435 -10.12 -7.54 -7.77
CA GLU A 435 -9.24 -7.38 -8.93
C GLU A 435 -8.04 -6.47 -8.61
N GLY A 436 -6.83 -6.94 -8.96
CA GLY A 436 -5.57 -6.26 -8.63
C GLY A 436 -5.07 -6.45 -7.19
N ARG A 437 -5.85 -7.14 -6.31
CA ARG A 437 -5.49 -7.44 -4.92
C ARG A 437 -5.75 -8.89 -4.50
N ASN A 438 -5.93 -9.77 -5.44
CA ASN A 438 -6.07 -11.22 -5.20
C ASN A 438 -4.72 -11.97 -5.12
N GLN A 439 -3.61 -11.24 -4.99
CA GLN A 439 -2.26 -11.79 -4.89
C GLN A 439 -1.98 -12.36 -3.51
N ILE A 440 -0.95 -13.22 -3.45
CA ILE A 440 -0.43 -13.83 -2.21
C ILE A 440 0.64 -12.89 -1.62
N SER A 441 0.23 -11.91 -0.84
CA SER A 441 1.13 -11.02 -0.11
C SER A 441 0.45 -10.47 1.14
N VAL A 442 1.24 -10.10 2.14
CA VAL A 442 0.71 -9.48 3.37
C VAL A 442 -0.09 -8.22 3.06
N ASP A 443 0.39 -7.39 2.13
CA ASP A 443 -0.30 -6.16 1.72
C ASP A 443 -1.65 -6.45 1.03
N ALA A 444 -1.71 -7.44 0.14
CA ALA A 444 -2.97 -7.86 -0.48
C ALA A 444 -3.95 -8.46 0.55
N MET A 445 -3.43 -9.23 1.53
CA MET A 445 -4.28 -9.78 2.61
C MET A 445 -4.77 -8.69 3.57
N ARG A 446 -3.99 -7.66 3.87
CA ARG A 446 -4.44 -6.48 4.63
C ARG A 446 -5.57 -5.76 3.89
N TRP A 447 -5.44 -5.60 2.58
CA TRP A 447 -6.49 -5.02 1.75
C TRP A 447 -7.77 -5.88 1.78
N ALA A 448 -7.61 -7.19 1.55
CA ALA A 448 -8.71 -8.15 1.56
C ALA A 448 -9.44 -8.20 2.92
N TYR A 449 -8.68 -8.27 4.01
CA TYR A 449 -9.19 -8.22 5.37
C TYR A 449 -9.97 -6.93 5.64
N THR A 450 -9.38 -5.78 5.27
CA THR A 450 -10.02 -4.48 5.47
C THR A 450 -11.32 -4.37 4.69
N ALA A 451 -11.34 -4.79 3.42
CA ALA A 451 -12.54 -4.74 2.58
C ALA A 451 -13.64 -5.69 3.10
N THR A 452 -13.28 -6.94 3.42
CA THR A 452 -14.20 -7.96 3.92
C THR A 452 -14.87 -7.54 5.23
N THR A 453 -14.09 -6.97 6.15
CA THR A 453 -14.59 -6.56 7.47
C THR A 453 -15.49 -5.31 7.44
N ARG A 454 -15.72 -4.71 6.26
CA ARG A 454 -16.71 -3.63 6.10
C ARG A 454 -18.14 -4.17 6.10
N ALA A 455 -18.35 -5.45 5.76
CA ALA A 455 -19.66 -6.07 5.79
C ALA A 455 -20.03 -6.51 7.21
N ARG A 456 -21.28 -6.20 7.62
CA ARG A 456 -21.84 -6.67 8.90
C ARG A 456 -22.55 -8.01 8.77
N ARG A 457 -23.29 -8.21 7.68
CA ARG A 457 -24.20 -9.35 7.48
C ARG A 457 -23.93 -10.10 6.20
N HIS A 458 -23.69 -9.37 5.09
CA HIS A 458 -23.59 -9.98 3.77
C HIS A 458 -22.45 -9.36 2.97
N CYS A 459 -21.51 -10.20 2.54
CA CYS A 459 -20.37 -9.82 1.71
C CYS A 459 -20.43 -10.60 0.41
N ILE A 460 -20.57 -9.90 -0.72
CA ILE A 460 -20.54 -10.51 -2.06
C ILE A 460 -19.22 -10.19 -2.70
N VAL A 461 -18.53 -11.21 -3.17
CA VAL A 461 -17.14 -11.06 -3.62
C VAL A 461 -16.95 -11.60 -5.03
N THR A 462 -16.09 -10.91 -5.79
CA THR A 462 -15.55 -11.43 -7.04
C THR A 462 -14.04 -11.49 -6.98
N ASN A 463 -13.44 -12.44 -7.68
CA ASN A 463 -11.98 -12.66 -7.72
C ASN A 463 -11.30 -12.71 -6.34
N PRO A 464 -11.86 -13.35 -5.30
CA PRO A 464 -11.30 -13.33 -3.96
C PRO A 464 -9.92 -14.00 -3.91
N PRO A 465 -9.07 -13.59 -2.94
CA PRO A 465 -7.77 -14.22 -2.76
C PRO A 465 -7.96 -15.70 -2.41
N ARG A 466 -7.26 -16.56 -3.13
CA ARG A 466 -7.23 -17.99 -2.92
C ARG A 466 -5.80 -18.43 -2.71
N ILE A 467 -5.47 -18.73 -1.47
CA ILE A 467 -4.22 -19.36 -1.08
C ILE A 467 -4.59 -20.71 -0.48
N SER A 468 -4.78 -21.72 -1.33
CA SER A 468 -4.84 -23.12 -0.90
C SER A 468 -3.61 -23.84 -1.43
N GLU A 469 -3.25 -24.95 -0.83
CA GLU A 469 -2.24 -25.83 -1.41
C GLU A 469 -2.58 -26.14 -2.87
N SER A 470 -3.85 -26.38 -3.19
CA SER A 470 -4.34 -26.55 -4.57
C SER A 470 -4.25 -25.27 -5.43
N ALA A 471 -4.32 -24.07 -4.87
CA ALA A 471 -4.20 -22.81 -5.64
C ALA A 471 -2.76 -22.51 -6.05
N CYS A 472 -1.79 -23.03 -5.30
CA CYS A 472 -0.38 -23.01 -5.71
C CYS A 472 -0.18 -23.65 -7.10
N TYR A 473 -1.06 -24.54 -7.49
CA TYR A 473 -0.98 -25.37 -8.68
C TYR A 473 -1.62 -24.79 -9.95
N LYS A 474 -2.43 -23.76 -9.82
CA LYS A 474 -2.95 -23.03 -11.00
C LYS A 474 -1.95 -22.03 -11.60
N GLY A 475 -0.74 -22.00 -11.05
CA GLY A 475 0.30 -21.04 -11.40
C GLY A 475 1.29 -21.47 -12.47
N VAL A 476 1.04 -22.53 -13.22
CA VAL A 476 1.79 -22.78 -14.46
C VAL A 476 1.34 -21.75 -15.49
N GLN A 477 2.17 -20.75 -15.73
CA GLN A 477 1.90 -19.71 -16.72
C GLN A 477 2.04 -20.26 -18.15
N ALA A 478 1.60 -19.48 -19.13
CA ALA A 478 1.93 -19.77 -20.53
C ALA A 478 3.47 -19.79 -20.68
N THR A 479 3.96 -20.66 -21.55
CA THR A 479 5.40 -20.78 -21.85
C THR A 479 5.93 -19.45 -22.36
N ASN A 480 7.01 -18.96 -21.74
CA ASN A 480 7.73 -17.78 -22.22
C ASN A 480 8.78 -18.20 -23.25
N ALA A 481 8.78 -17.54 -24.41
CA ALA A 481 9.81 -17.76 -25.44
C ALA A 481 11.14 -17.10 -25.00
N LEU A 482 12.22 -17.86 -25.08
CA LEU A 482 13.58 -17.37 -24.86
C LEU A 482 14.19 -16.87 -26.16
N SER A 483 14.89 -15.75 -26.10
CA SER A 483 15.64 -15.21 -27.24
C SER A 483 16.99 -15.91 -27.48
N LYS A 484 17.46 -16.66 -26.48
CA LYS A 484 18.71 -17.43 -26.52
C LYS A 484 18.55 -18.73 -25.73
N PRO A 485 19.31 -19.81 -26.05
CA PRO A 485 19.24 -21.02 -25.24
C PRO A 485 19.65 -20.74 -23.79
N PRO A 486 19.06 -21.44 -22.81
CA PRO A 486 19.44 -21.29 -21.42
C PRO A 486 20.88 -21.78 -21.17
N THR A 487 21.64 -21.02 -20.39
CA THR A 487 22.97 -21.41 -19.94
C THR A 487 22.88 -22.17 -18.63
N LEU A 488 23.56 -23.32 -18.55
CA LEU A 488 23.66 -24.09 -17.31
C LEU A 488 24.47 -23.31 -16.27
N PRO A 489 24.09 -23.37 -14.99
CA PRO A 489 24.92 -22.83 -13.93
C PRO A 489 26.28 -23.57 -13.89
N PRO A 490 27.37 -22.84 -13.66
CA PRO A 490 28.66 -23.49 -13.50
C PRO A 490 28.67 -24.41 -12.27
N GLY A 491 29.12 -25.65 -12.40
CA GLY A 491 29.31 -26.58 -11.28
C GLY A 491 28.17 -27.52 -10.95
N SER A 492 27.27 -27.84 -11.89
CA SER A 492 26.12 -28.76 -11.66
C SER A 492 26.50 -30.25 -11.52
N THR A 493 27.76 -30.60 -11.23
CA THR A 493 28.16 -31.95 -10.84
C THR A 493 28.68 -31.94 -9.41
N SER A 494 27.97 -32.66 -8.55
CA SER A 494 28.34 -33.22 -7.24
C SER A 494 29.09 -32.36 -6.21
N GLN A 495 28.49 -32.38 -5.03
CA GLN A 495 29.09 -32.15 -3.71
C GLN A 495 29.97 -30.93 -3.51
N LYS A 496 29.49 -29.97 -2.73
CA LYS A 496 30.22 -29.62 -1.51
C LYS A 496 29.38 -28.73 -0.57
N SER A 497 29.30 -29.20 0.62
CA SER A 497 29.39 -28.51 1.92
C SER A 497 29.83 -27.05 1.89
N GLY A 498 29.08 -26.21 2.56
CA GLY A 498 29.32 -25.03 3.37
C GLY A 498 30.58 -24.18 3.09
N GLY A 499 30.31 -22.89 2.94
CA GLY A 499 31.24 -21.82 3.25
C GLY A 499 31.93 -21.23 2.04
N ASP A 500 31.43 -20.12 1.56
CA ASP A 500 32.10 -18.95 0.99
C ASP A 500 31.22 -18.11 0.05
N ASP A 501 30.07 -18.64 -0.40
CA ASP A 501 29.21 -17.90 -1.37
C ASP A 501 28.34 -16.78 -0.72
N ASP A 502 28.16 -16.77 0.60
CA ASP A 502 27.35 -15.76 1.30
C ASP A 502 28.09 -14.42 1.51
N LEU A 503 29.43 -14.43 1.52
CA LEU A 503 30.24 -13.21 1.74
C LEU A 503 30.20 -12.24 0.55
N ASP A 504 30.09 -12.75 -0.66
CA ASP A 504 30.13 -11.93 -1.88
C ASP A 504 28.80 -11.17 -2.11
N LEU A 505 27.65 -11.74 -1.73
CA LEU A 505 26.36 -11.08 -1.88
C LEU A 505 26.18 -9.93 -0.89
N ASP A 506 26.73 -10.04 0.30
CA ASP A 506 26.70 -8.98 1.30
C ASP A 506 27.44 -7.72 0.83
N ILE A 507 28.50 -7.88 0.05
CA ILE A 507 29.23 -6.76 -0.57
C ILE A 507 28.36 -6.07 -1.63
N LEU A 508 27.59 -6.83 -2.42
CA LEU A 508 26.66 -6.26 -3.41
C LEU A 508 25.51 -5.48 -2.75
N LEU A 509 25.06 -5.88 -1.58
CA LEU A 509 23.96 -5.26 -0.85
C LEU A 509 24.38 -4.05 -0.02
N GLN A 510 25.66 -3.89 0.27
CA GLN A 510 26.18 -2.78 1.08
C GLN A 510 25.83 -1.40 0.51
N GLY A 511 25.17 -0.58 1.32
CA GLY A 511 24.83 0.81 0.97
C GLY A 511 23.69 0.98 -0.05
N ARG A 512 22.97 -0.08 -0.40
CA ARG A 512 21.81 -0.01 -1.30
C ARG A 512 20.52 0.20 -0.52
N THR A 513 19.65 1.04 -1.05
CA THR A 513 18.29 1.28 -0.52
C THR A 513 17.23 0.37 -1.17
N THR A 514 17.59 -0.30 -2.28
CA THR A 514 16.72 -1.24 -3.01
C THR A 514 17.51 -2.44 -3.45
N ALA A 515 16.89 -3.62 -3.46
CA ALA A 515 17.51 -4.83 -3.96
C ALA A 515 17.90 -4.69 -5.44
N PRO A 516 19.10 -5.15 -5.83
CA PRO A 516 19.52 -5.13 -7.23
C PRO A 516 18.66 -6.08 -8.06
N LEU A 517 18.52 -5.78 -9.36
CA LEU A 517 17.80 -6.65 -10.30
C LEU A 517 18.47 -8.04 -10.37
N PRO A 518 17.72 -9.12 -10.62
CA PRO A 518 18.26 -10.48 -10.69
C PRO A 518 19.43 -10.64 -11.68
N GLU A 519 19.34 -9.97 -12.83
CA GLU A 519 20.37 -9.96 -13.86
C GLU A 519 21.66 -9.27 -13.39
N VAL A 520 21.53 -8.23 -12.57
CA VAL A 520 22.68 -7.53 -11.96
C VAL A 520 23.34 -8.42 -10.91
N GLN A 521 22.55 -9.17 -10.12
CA GLN A 521 23.09 -10.14 -9.15
C GLN A 521 23.80 -11.30 -9.85
N GLY A 522 23.19 -11.83 -10.91
CA GLY A 522 23.80 -12.88 -11.72
C GLY A 522 25.13 -12.45 -12.36
N MET A 523 25.20 -11.24 -12.88
CA MET A 523 26.42 -10.67 -13.45
C MET A 523 27.49 -10.42 -12.38
N PHE A 524 27.09 -9.93 -11.19
CA PHE A 524 28.01 -9.76 -10.07
C PHE A 524 28.64 -11.09 -9.65
N ALA A 525 27.84 -12.14 -9.48
CA ALA A 525 28.33 -13.46 -9.11
C ALA A 525 29.25 -14.08 -10.19
N THR A 526 28.94 -13.84 -11.47
CA THR A 526 29.76 -14.27 -12.59
C THR A 526 31.11 -13.54 -12.62
N LEU A 527 31.06 -12.22 -12.46
CA LEU A 527 32.25 -11.38 -12.43
C LEU A 527 33.13 -11.66 -11.21
N SER A 528 32.53 -11.83 -10.03
CA SER A 528 33.24 -12.16 -8.79
C SER A 528 34.03 -13.47 -8.92
N ARG A 529 33.39 -14.51 -9.48
CA ARG A 529 34.05 -15.80 -9.74
C ARG A 529 35.17 -15.68 -10.77
N ALA A 530 34.92 -14.96 -11.86
CA ALA A 530 35.96 -14.77 -12.90
C ALA A 530 37.17 -14.01 -12.35
N LEU A 531 36.93 -12.98 -11.53
CA LEU A 531 37.99 -12.22 -10.85
C LEU A 531 38.75 -13.06 -9.82
N ALA A 532 38.04 -13.90 -9.05
CA ALA A 532 38.68 -14.79 -8.07
C ALA A 532 39.65 -15.80 -8.70
N GLN A 533 39.35 -16.28 -9.93
CA GLN A 533 40.24 -17.20 -10.68
C GLN A 533 41.59 -16.57 -11.05
N ILE A 534 41.61 -15.25 -11.19
CA ILE A 534 42.83 -14.50 -11.50
C ILE A 534 43.42 -13.76 -10.30
N GLY A 535 42.97 -14.12 -9.07
CA GLY A 535 43.51 -13.58 -7.83
C GLY A 535 43.02 -12.18 -7.47
N TYR A 536 41.87 -11.74 -7.99
CA TYR A 536 41.23 -10.47 -7.62
C TYR A 536 39.97 -10.72 -6.80
N GLU A 537 39.63 -9.74 -5.97
CA GLU A 537 38.40 -9.73 -5.18
C GLU A 537 37.65 -8.41 -5.36
N ILE A 538 36.32 -8.41 -5.27
CA ILE A 538 35.49 -7.20 -5.22
C ILE A 538 35.41 -6.77 -3.76
N ILE A 539 35.86 -5.55 -3.44
CA ILE A 539 35.92 -5.03 -2.06
C ILE A 539 34.82 -4.02 -1.76
N SER A 540 34.22 -3.42 -2.77
CA SER A 540 33.06 -2.55 -2.59
C SER A 540 32.25 -2.41 -3.86
N THR A 541 30.96 -2.05 -3.70
CA THR A 541 30.05 -1.82 -4.82
C THR A 541 29.38 -0.45 -4.68
N LYS A 542 29.05 0.17 -5.82
CA LYS A 542 28.31 1.41 -5.89
C LYS A 542 27.32 1.37 -7.05
N ALA A 543 26.03 1.35 -6.70
CA ALA A 543 24.96 1.41 -7.69
C ALA A 543 24.70 2.86 -8.11
N MET A 544 24.52 3.07 -9.42
CA MET A 544 24.04 4.31 -10.01
C MET A 544 22.90 3.99 -10.96
N GLN A 545 22.20 4.99 -11.46
CA GLN A 545 21.10 4.77 -12.38
C GLN A 545 21.61 4.09 -13.68
N TYR A 546 21.24 2.83 -13.86
CA TYR A 546 21.65 1.97 -15.00
C TYR A 546 23.16 1.70 -15.12
N GLN A 547 23.91 1.83 -14.04
CA GLN A 547 25.35 1.59 -13.99
C GLN A 547 25.73 0.94 -12.66
N GLU A 548 26.57 -0.08 -12.72
CA GLU A 548 27.27 -0.64 -11.57
C GLU A 548 28.73 -0.26 -11.60
N ARG A 549 29.26 0.09 -10.44
CA ARG A 549 30.68 0.29 -10.22
C ARG A 549 31.16 -0.63 -9.12
N TYR A 550 32.24 -1.33 -9.40
CA TYR A 550 32.87 -2.22 -8.43
C TYR A 550 34.29 -1.80 -8.22
N THR A 551 34.75 -1.81 -6.97
CA THR A 551 36.14 -1.63 -6.63
C THR A 551 36.73 -3.01 -6.44
N ILE A 552 37.73 -3.36 -7.22
CA ILE A 552 38.44 -4.64 -7.19
C ILE A 552 39.86 -4.45 -6.65
N ARG A 553 40.40 -5.48 -6.01
CA ARG A 553 41.78 -5.48 -5.49
C ARG A 553 42.41 -6.84 -5.76
N SER A 554 43.70 -6.82 -6.12
CA SER A 554 44.50 -8.06 -6.22
C SER A 554 44.81 -8.59 -4.84
N LYS A 555 44.69 -9.90 -4.64
CA LYS A 555 45.10 -10.62 -3.42
C LYS A 555 46.62 -10.67 -3.23
N GLU A 556 47.39 -10.46 -4.29
CA GLU A 556 48.87 -10.41 -4.25
C GLU A 556 49.43 -9.02 -3.89
N GLY A 557 48.54 -8.02 -3.70
CA GLY A 557 48.89 -6.65 -3.36
C GLY A 557 48.73 -5.70 -4.56
N GLY A 558 48.69 -4.40 -4.24
CA GLY A 558 48.43 -3.34 -5.24
C GLY A 558 47.30 -2.42 -4.81
N GLY A 559 47.19 -1.27 -5.50
CA GLY A 559 46.10 -0.32 -5.24
C GLY A 559 44.75 -0.82 -5.75
N PRO A 560 43.64 -0.32 -5.18
CA PRO A 560 42.31 -0.67 -5.67
C PRO A 560 42.07 -0.10 -7.08
N VAL A 561 41.30 -0.86 -7.88
CA VAL A 561 40.93 -0.51 -9.25
C VAL A 561 39.42 -0.43 -9.35
N GLU A 562 38.88 0.65 -9.91
CA GLU A 562 37.43 0.81 -10.13
C GLU A 562 37.09 0.33 -11.55
N ILE A 563 36.07 -0.52 -11.63
CA ILE A 563 35.49 -1.00 -12.88
C ILE A 563 34.00 -0.63 -12.93
N SER A 564 33.49 -0.40 -14.14
CA SER A 564 32.06 -0.08 -14.30
C SER A 564 31.43 -0.78 -15.51
N GLY A 565 30.16 -1.18 -15.35
CA GLY A 565 29.33 -1.76 -16.40
C GLY A 565 27.97 -1.06 -16.46
N PHE A 566 27.42 -0.90 -17.68
CA PHE A 566 26.13 -0.29 -17.92
C PHE A 566 25.09 -1.32 -18.31
N TYR A 567 23.88 -1.22 -17.75
CA TYR A 567 22.76 -2.11 -18.02
C TYR A 567 21.48 -1.36 -18.41
N ASN A 568 20.52 -2.06 -19.01
CA ASN A 568 19.22 -1.49 -19.39
C ASN A 568 18.20 -1.57 -18.24
N LYS A 569 16.97 -1.13 -18.46
CA LYS A 569 15.87 -1.18 -17.47
C LYS A 569 15.53 -2.60 -16.97
N GLN A 570 15.86 -3.62 -17.73
CA GLN A 570 15.67 -5.03 -17.40
C GLN A 570 16.88 -5.65 -16.71
N GLY A 571 17.95 -4.90 -16.44
CA GLY A 571 19.17 -5.37 -15.77
C GLY A 571 20.20 -6.00 -16.70
N ALA A 572 19.93 -6.14 -18.01
CA ALA A 572 20.86 -6.73 -18.95
C ALA A 572 22.01 -5.76 -19.30
N PHE A 573 23.25 -6.20 -19.09
CA PHE A 573 24.43 -5.42 -19.40
C PHE A 573 24.62 -5.30 -20.92
N ARG A 574 24.87 -4.09 -21.40
CA ARG A 574 24.99 -3.79 -22.85
C ARG A 574 26.38 -4.13 -23.41
N GLN A 575 27.38 -4.03 -22.57
CA GLN A 575 28.80 -4.35 -22.86
C GLN A 575 29.41 -4.84 -21.55
N GLY A 576 30.56 -5.54 -21.62
CA GLY A 576 31.30 -5.92 -20.42
C GLY A 576 31.70 -4.72 -19.55
N PHE A 577 32.43 -4.97 -18.51
CA PHE A 577 32.95 -3.93 -17.60
C PHE A 577 34.21 -3.26 -18.20
N LYS A 578 34.45 -2.02 -17.79
CA LYS A 578 35.65 -1.25 -18.17
C LYS A 578 36.30 -0.68 -16.93
N ILE A 579 37.63 -0.62 -16.93
CA ILE A 579 38.41 0.05 -15.89
C ILE A 579 38.16 1.55 -15.99
N THR A 580 37.69 2.17 -14.91
CA THR A 580 37.34 3.60 -14.86
C THR A 580 38.23 4.42 -13.96
N ALA A 581 38.88 3.81 -12.96
CA ALA A 581 39.86 4.48 -12.10
C ALA A 581 40.86 3.45 -11.52
N GLY A 582 42.00 3.96 -11.05
CA GLY A 582 43.07 3.16 -10.44
C GLY A 582 44.32 3.03 -11.37
N VAL A 583 45.43 2.68 -10.77
CA VAL A 583 46.70 2.45 -11.51
C VAL A 583 46.82 0.95 -11.81
N VAL A 584 46.80 0.62 -13.08
CA VAL A 584 46.87 -0.77 -13.57
C VAL A 584 48.08 -0.89 -14.51
N SER A 585 48.97 -1.84 -14.24
CA SER A 585 50.14 -2.10 -15.09
C SER A 585 49.69 -2.67 -16.45
N PRO A 586 50.53 -2.56 -17.50
CA PRO A 586 50.24 -3.18 -18.77
C PRO A 586 50.01 -4.70 -18.71
N GLU A 587 50.69 -5.39 -17.80
CA GLU A 587 50.54 -6.82 -17.56
C GLU A 587 49.20 -7.16 -16.91
N GLN A 588 48.78 -6.35 -15.92
CA GLN A 588 47.49 -6.49 -15.30
C GLN A 588 46.33 -6.15 -16.28
N ARG A 589 46.50 -5.17 -17.17
CA ARG A 589 45.54 -4.89 -18.23
C ARG A 589 45.38 -6.04 -19.21
N ALA A 590 46.47 -6.68 -19.58
CA ALA A 590 46.43 -7.82 -20.49
C ALA A 590 45.58 -8.98 -19.94
N ILE A 591 45.48 -9.10 -18.63
CA ILE A 591 44.67 -10.13 -17.95
C ILE A 591 43.21 -9.62 -17.68
N LEU A 592 43.06 -8.37 -17.21
CA LEU A 592 41.78 -7.82 -16.82
C LEU A 592 40.89 -7.43 -18.01
N ASP A 593 41.45 -6.76 -19.04
CA ASP A 593 40.64 -6.24 -20.14
C ASP A 593 39.87 -7.34 -20.91
N PRO A 594 40.43 -8.51 -21.25
CA PRO A 594 39.69 -9.60 -21.88
C PRO A 594 38.58 -10.17 -20.98
N LEU A 595 38.89 -10.37 -19.70
CA LEU A 595 37.93 -10.91 -18.73
C LEU A 595 36.78 -9.95 -18.49
N LEU A 596 37.04 -8.65 -18.36
CA LEU A 596 36.05 -7.64 -18.14
C LEU A 596 35.16 -7.38 -19.37
N ALA A 597 35.73 -7.57 -20.59
CA ALA A 597 34.97 -7.42 -21.84
C ALA A 597 33.89 -8.50 -22.02
N SER A 598 34.14 -9.72 -21.54
CA SER A 598 33.24 -10.88 -21.66
C SER A 598 33.40 -11.82 -20.48
N PRO A 599 32.89 -11.50 -19.29
CA PRO A 599 33.04 -12.34 -18.10
C PRO A 599 32.47 -13.75 -18.27
N GLU A 600 31.59 -13.95 -19.24
CA GLU A 600 30.85 -15.20 -19.50
C GLU A 600 31.62 -16.21 -20.33
N HIS A 601 32.72 -15.82 -21.02
CA HIS A 601 33.37 -16.65 -22.02
C HIS A 601 34.66 -17.37 -21.52
N SER A 602 34.99 -17.31 -20.25
CA SER A 602 36.28 -17.81 -19.76
C SER A 602 36.32 -19.29 -19.36
N VAL A 603 35.23 -20.06 -19.53
CA VAL A 603 35.25 -21.51 -19.22
C VAL A 603 34.41 -22.32 -20.21
N ALA A 604 35.01 -23.23 -20.97
CA ALA A 604 34.32 -24.27 -21.72
C ALA A 604 34.56 -25.65 -21.08
N PRO A 605 33.58 -26.54 -21.01
CA PRO A 605 33.86 -27.99 -21.10
C PRO A 605 32.83 -28.77 -21.93
N THR A 606 33.27 -29.98 -22.30
CA THR A 606 32.64 -31.03 -23.11
C THR A 606 31.67 -31.90 -22.28
N PRO A 607 30.59 -32.47 -22.86
CA PRO A 607 29.51 -33.11 -22.11
C PRO A 607 29.67 -34.63 -21.92
N GLN A 608 29.28 -35.11 -20.74
CA GLN A 608 28.91 -36.51 -20.47
C GLN A 608 27.59 -36.57 -19.71
N GLN A 609 26.74 -37.55 -20.05
CA GLN A 609 25.43 -37.79 -19.43
C GLN A 609 25.61 -38.37 -18.03
N GLU A 610 25.24 -37.59 -17.01
CA GLU A 610 25.04 -38.08 -15.64
C GLU A 610 23.74 -37.51 -15.07
N GLN A 611 23.01 -38.35 -14.34
CA GLN A 611 21.81 -37.91 -13.59
C GLN A 611 22.23 -36.92 -12.51
N VAL A 612 21.57 -35.76 -12.50
CA VAL A 612 21.83 -34.73 -11.50
C VAL A 612 21.32 -35.23 -10.15
N VAL A 613 22.24 -35.46 -9.23
CA VAL A 613 21.89 -35.71 -7.83
C VAL A 613 21.73 -34.35 -7.15
N TYR A 614 20.50 -33.99 -6.86
CA TYR A 614 20.13 -32.71 -6.20
C TYR A 614 19.57 -32.99 -4.81
N THR A 615 20.12 -32.32 -3.80
CA THR A 615 19.60 -32.37 -2.42
C THR A 615 19.00 -31.01 -2.10
N PRO A 616 17.66 -30.89 -1.99
CA PRO A 616 16.98 -29.63 -1.71
C PRO A 616 17.37 -29.07 -0.35
N SER A 617 17.58 -27.74 -0.27
CA SER A 617 17.90 -27.05 0.99
C SER A 617 16.67 -26.81 1.89
N SER A 618 15.48 -27.02 1.37
CA SER A 618 14.22 -26.82 2.11
C SER A 618 13.14 -27.80 1.68
N THR A 619 12.15 -28.04 2.53
CA THR A 619 10.96 -28.87 2.24
C THR A 619 10.17 -28.36 1.02
N ALA A 620 10.21 -27.05 0.77
CA ALA A 620 9.61 -26.43 -0.41
C ALA A 620 10.25 -26.85 -1.70
N TYR A 621 11.57 -26.83 -1.72
CA TYR A 621 12.35 -27.21 -2.88
C TYR A 621 12.32 -28.72 -3.09
N GLU A 622 12.17 -29.49 -2.01
CA GLU A 622 11.95 -30.94 -2.08
C GLU A 622 10.62 -31.27 -2.76
N LEU A 623 9.54 -30.58 -2.41
CA LEU A 623 8.24 -30.74 -3.06
C LEU A 623 8.31 -30.37 -4.54
N ALA A 624 8.90 -29.23 -4.86
CA ALA A 624 9.09 -28.78 -6.24
C ALA A 624 9.94 -29.79 -7.05
N TYR A 625 11.02 -30.30 -6.48
CA TYR A 625 11.86 -31.30 -7.10
C TYR A 625 11.13 -32.62 -7.35
N GLY A 626 10.33 -33.08 -6.39
CA GLY A 626 9.53 -34.30 -6.55
C GLY A 626 8.49 -34.19 -7.67
N ILE A 627 7.92 -33.01 -7.91
CA ILE A 627 6.98 -32.76 -9.00
C ILE A 627 7.71 -32.73 -10.35
N VAL A 628 8.79 -31.97 -10.44
CA VAL A 628 9.56 -31.77 -11.67
C VAL A 628 10.25 -33.07 -12.09
N SER A 629 10.80 -33.86 -11.16
CA SER A 629 11.43 -35.16 -11.43
C SER A 629 10.45 -36.17 -12.00
N ARG A 630 9.24 -36.30 -11.41
CA ARG A 630 8.19 -37.19 -11.93
C ARG A 630 7.73 -36.78 -13.35
N ALA A 631 7.58 -35.49 -13.60
CA ALA A 631 7.23 -35.00 -14.92
C ALA A 631 8.38 -35.25 -15.93
N SER A 632 9.62 -35.10 -15.51
CA SER A 632 10.84 -35.40 -16.25
C SER A 632 10.89 -36.87 -16.71
N GLU A 633 10.66 -37.80 -15.79
CA GLU A 633 10.63 -39.25 -16.09
C GLU A 633 9.56 -39.62 -17.10
N ARG A 634 8.36 -38.99 -17.01
CA ARG A 634 7.21 -39.32 -17.88
C ARG A 634 7.27 -38.67 -19.26
N SER A 635 7.96 -37.55 -19.41
CA SER A 635 8.03 -36.79 -20.66
C SER A 635 9.31 -36.99 -21.45
N SER A 636 10.28 -37.79 -20.94
CA SER A 636 11.61 -37.95 -21.52
C SER A 636 12.39 -36.62 -21.67
N ILE A 637 12.13 -35.68 -20.76
CA ILE A 637 12.92 -34.46 -20.62
C ILE A 637 13.86 -34.66 -19.45
N SER A 638 15.13 -34.34 -19.63
CA SER A 638 16.18 -34.49 -18.61
C SER A 638 16.38 -33.20 -17.83
N ILE A 639 16.48 -33.30 -16.49
CA ILE A 639 16.97 -32.21 -15.65
C ILE A 639 18.47 -32.18 -15.78
N ARG A 640 19.04 -31.09 -16.29
CA ARG A 640 20.48 -30.92 -16.50
C ARG A 640 21.18 -30.24 -15.33
N ALA A 641 20.46 -29.33 -14.68
CA ALA A 641 20.94 -28.63 -13.51
C ALA A 641 19.77 -28.15 -12.68
N VAL A 642 20.03 -27.95 -11.40
CA VAL A 642 19.08 -27.30 -10.47
C VAL A 642 19.82 -26.19 -9.74
N GLN A 643 19.24 -25.02 -9.69
CA GLN A 643 19.81 -23.87 -9.00
C GLN A 643 18.77 -23.25 -8.07
N GLU A 644 19.09 -23.17 -6.79
CA GLU A 644 18.25 -22.51 -5.79
C GLU A 644 18.55 -21.01 -5.72
N TYR A 645 17.50 -20.23 -5.50
CA TYR A 645 17.55 -18.79 -5.26
C TYR A 645 16.78 -18.47 -3.96
N PRO A 646 17.36 -18.81 -2.78
CA PRO A 646 16.65 -18.72 -1.50
C PRO A 646 16.20 -17.30 -1.16
N ALA A 647 17.00 -16.29 -1.46
CA ALA A 647 16.66 -14.89 -1.22
C ALA A 647 15.44 -14.39 -2.05
N GLN A 648 15.10 -15.09 -3.12
CA GLN A 648 13.99 -14.77 -4.03
C GLN A 648 12.88 -15.83 -3.97
N TYR A 649 13.03 -16.82 -3.10
CA TYR A 649 12.07 -17.90 -2.89
C TYR A 649 11.74 -18.69 -4.14
N TYR A 650 12.72 -19.00 -5.02
CA TYR A 650 12.50 -19.91 -6.14
C TYR A 650 13.67 -20.83 -6.41
N VAL A 651 13.38 -21.93 -7.12
CA VAL A 651 14.35 -22.88 -7.63
C VAL A 651 14.18 -22.99 -9.15
N ARG A 652 15.29 -22.97 -9.88
CA ARG A 652 15.33 -23.09 -11.34
C ARG A 652 15.81 -24.47 -11.74
N TYR A 653 15.06 -25.12 -12.59
CA TYR A 653 15.39 -26.41 -13.21
C TYR A 653 15.77 -26.15 -14.66
N TYR A 654 16.98 -26.50 -15.04
CA TYR A 654 17.44 -26.45 -16.43
C TYR A 654 17.11 -27.78 -17.09
N LEU A 655 16.37 -27.73 -18.18
CA LEU A 655 15.73 -28.85 -18.85
C LEU A 655 16.34 -29.04 -20.25
N ALA A 656 16.48 -30.29 -20.69
CA ALA A 656 16.93 -30.61 -22.02
C ALA A 656 16.13 -31.80 -22.59
N THR A 657 15.90 -31.80 -23.89
CA THR A 657 15.58 -32.98 -24.67
C THR A 657 16.86 -33.79 -24.91
N ALA A 658 16.75 -34.95 -25.59
CA ALA A 658 17.88 -35.86 -25.77
C ALA A 658 19.11 -35.24 -26.45
N GLU A 659 18.96 -34.13 -27.18
CA GLU A 659 19.99 -33.57 -28.07
C GLU A 659 20.46 -32.16 -27.69
N SER A 660 19.65 -31.36 -26.90
CA SER A 660 20.00 -29.98 -26.62
C SER A 660 19.42 -29.47 -25.26
N LEU A 661 19.95 -28.36 -24.78
CA LEU A 661 19.42 -27.63 -23.65
C LEU A 661 18.43 -26.56 -24.15
N ASP A 662 17.15 -26.85 -24.03
CA ASP A 662 16.11 -26.09 -24.71
C ASP A 662 15.29 -25.19 -23.81
N ALA A 663 15.26 -25.45 -22.47
CA ALA A 663 14.32 -24.79 -21.59
C ALA A 663 14.82 -24.67 -20.15
N TYR A 664 14.16 -23.83 -19.37
CA TYR A 664 14.23 -23.90 -17.92
C TYR A 664 12.85 -23.63 -17.29
N LEU A 665 12.70 -24.08 -16.05
CA LEU A 665 11.47 -23.97 -15.28
C LEU A 665 11.78 -23.31 -13.94
N ASP A 666 11.16 -22.17 -13.66
CA ASP A 666 11.25 -21.50 -12.37
C ASP A 666 10.07 -21.88 -11.48
N CYS A 667 10.37 -22.51 -10.35
CA CYS A 667 9.41 -22.89 -9.34
C CYS A 667 9.52 -21.94 -8.14
N PHE A 668 8.58 -21.02 -8.02
CA PHE A 668 8.53 -20.04 -6.93
C PHE A 668 7.87 -20.66 -5.71
N CYS A 669 8.49 -20.47 -4.55
CA CYS A 669 7.97 -20.91 -3.27
C CYS A 669 7.77 -19.70 -2.36
N ASN A 670 6.95 -19.84 -1.32
CA ASN A 670 6.89 -18.82 -0.28
C ASN A 670 7.83 -19.19 0.89
N ALA A 671 8.00 -18.27 1.84
CA ALA A 671 8.87 -18.43 3.00
C ALA A 671 8.56 -19.67 3.88
N LYS A 672 7.38 -20.31 3.72
CA LYS A 672 6.99 -21.55 4.44
C LYS A 672 7.12 -22.80 3.62
N GLY A 673 7.62 -22.69 2.40
CA GLY A 673 7.83 -23.90 1.68
C GLY A 673 6.68 -24.37 0.80
N TYR A 674 5.74 -23.51 0.46
CA TYR A 674 4.69 -23.83 -0.50
C TYR A 674 5.06 -23.33 -1.87
N LEU A 675 4.93 -24.20 -2.86
CA LEU A 675 5.06 -23.87 -4.27
C LEU A 675 3.93 -22.91 -4.66
N THR A 676 4.26 -21.71 -5.14
CA THR A 676 3.28 -20.65 -5.40
C THR A 676 3.05 -20.39 -6.89
N LYS A 677 4.05 -20.66 -7.71
CA LYS A 677 4.03 -20.35 -9.15
C LYS A 677 5.06 -21.18 -9.87
N ILE A 678 4.75 -21.63 -11.09
CA ILE A 678 5.67 -22.27 -12.00
C ILE A 678 5.69 -21.50 -13.30
N ILE A 679 6.87 -21.07 -13.74
CA ILE A 679 7.06 -20.32 -14.97
C ILE A 679 7.99 -21.12 -15.89
N PRO A 680 7.45 -21.70 -16.97
CA PRO A 680 8.25 -22.36 -17.98
C PRO A 680 8.79 -21.36 -19.01
N TYR A 681 10.03 -21.58 -19.42
CA TYR A 681 10.72 -20.82 -20.47
C TYR A 681 11.25 -21.79 -21.51
N LEU A 682 10.93 -21.57 -22.77
CA LEU A 682 11.34 -22.40 -23.90
C LEU A 682 12.15 -21.58 -24.90
N TYR A 683 13.25 -22.15 -25.39
CA TYR A 683 14.03 -21.60 -26.50
C TYR A 683 13.59 -22.26 -27.82
N GLY A 684 13.12 -21.46 -28.77
CA GLY A 684 12.62 -21.98 -30.04
C GLY A 684 11.20 -22.58 -29.93
N SER A 685 10.90 -23.60 -30.74
CA SER A 685 9.64 -24.31 -30.76
C SER A 685 9.86 -25.78 -30.39
N ASP A 686 8.98 -26.34 -29.57
CA ASP A 686 8.98 -27.77 -29.25
C ASP A 686 8.31 -28.57 -30.38
N SER A 687 9.09 -28.90 -31.43
CA SER A 687 8.60 -29.71 -32.54
C SER A 687 8.31 -31.17 -32.14
N SER A 688 8.79 -31.62 -30.98
CA SER A 688 8.58 -32.98 -30.46
C SER A 688 7.31 -33.10 -29.59
N GLY A 689 6.75 -31.99 -29.13
CA GLY A 689 5.64 -31.95 -28.15
C GLY A 689 5.96 -32.47 -26.76
N ARG A 690 7.24 -32.74 -26.47
CA ARG A 690 7.67 -33.30 -25.18
C ARG A 690 7.61 -32.28 -24.05
N PHE A 691 7.88 -31.02 -24.37
CA PHE A 691 7.79 -29.94 -23.38
C PHE A 691 6.34 -29.66 -23.00
N ASP A 692 5.41 -29.71 -23.95
CA ASP A 692 3.98 -29.61 -23.67
C ASP A 692 3.49 -30.80 -22.84
N LEU A 693 3.96 -32.01 -23.13
CA LEU A 693 3.68 -33.20 -22.32
C LEU A 693 4.22 -33.03 -20.89
N PHE A 694 5.47 -32.56 -20.74
CA PHE A 694 6.10 -32.26 -19.44
C PHE A 694 5.28 -31.27 -18.64
N LEU A 695 4.84 -30.16 -19.24
CA LEU A 695 3.99 -29.17 -18.58
C LEU A 695 2.61 -29.71 -18.23
N SER A 696 2.06 -30.62 -19.07
CA SER A 696 0.80 -31.32 -18.78
C SER A 696 0.95 -32.27 -17.58
N GLU A 697 2.04 -33.00 -17.49
CA GLU A 697 2.34 -33.87 -16.34
C GLU A 697 2.53 -33.06 -15.04
N ILE A 698 3.21 -31.93 -15.12
CA ILE A 698 3.28 -30.99 -14.00
C ILE A 698 1.87 -30.55 -13.58
N LYS A 699 1.04 -30.09 -14.52
CA LYS A 699 -0.33 -29.66 -14.23
C LYS A 699 -1.21 -30.79 -13.66
N GLY A 700 -1.00 -32.02 -14.08
CA GLY A 700 -1.72 -33.19 -13.60
C GLY A 700 -1.26 -33.69 -12.24
N THR A 701 -0.02 -33.42 -11.85
CA THR A 701 0.52 -33.80 -10.55
C THR A 701 0.17 -32.75 -9.47
N LEU A 702 -0.10 -31.59 -9.90
CA LEU A 702 -0.48 -30.43 -9.11
C LEU A 702 -1.99 -30.39 -8.86
#